data_81dd061219edfd08885b57951eacc779
#
_entry.id   81dd061219edfd08885b57951eacc779
#
_cell.length_a   1.000
_cell.length_b   1.000
_cell.length_c   1.000
_cell.angle_alpha   90.00
_cell.angle_beta   90.00
_cell.angle_gamma   90.00
#
_symmetry.space_group_name_H-M   'P 1'
#
loop_
_entity.id
_entity.type
_entity.pdbx_description
1 polymer ?
#
loop_
_entity_poly.entity_id
_entity_poly.type
_entity_poly.pdbx_seq_one_letter_code
_entity_poly.pdbx_strand_id
1 'polypeptide(L)'
;MSEMYNHKTVEKKWQKYWEENETFKTDVWDFSKPKYYALDMFPYPSGVGLHAGHPEGYTATDIMSRMKRMQGYNVLHPMGYDSFGLPAEQYAVSTGNHPNGFTQENIKTFSNQLKELGFDYDWSKVIATSDPTFYKWTQWIFKKLYEDGYAKLVDMPVNWCEELGTVLSNDEVIDGKSERGGYPVIRKNMKQWVIDQPAFAEKLLEGLEEIDWPTSTKEIQKNWIGKSTGVEVDFDIVGGGKFSIFTTCIETIYGITFMVLAPDGEIVKGLMDRVENKEEVQAYIDETLKKNDMDRTELNKTKSGCPLKGLYAINPVNGKEVPLFIGDFVLASYGTGAVMAVPSHDQRDFEYAIAHNIDMIQVIEGRDVSECAFEKQDYLGKGCKLINSEEFTGLTVEEAKEAITVKLENKGVARRKVNYHFREWIFARQRYWGEPVPCVYKEDGEIYFIPDEELPLVLPELEDYKGKNGKAPLENAEEWKKYDANGVKGIRETSTMPGSAGSSWYYMRYIDPNNDEEFANQELLKHWLPVDLYVGGPEHAVGHLMYARIWNRFLYDKGLSPVKEPFQKLVHQGMILGENGIKMGKRFPEFVVNPSDIVNEYGADTLRLYEMFMGPLEVSKPWNSNGVVGARKFITRVWNFFTNPENITEENDGALEKVYHQTVKKVTSDYEQLGFNTAISQMMIFVNEVYKVGTCPKEYAEGLIKMLSCICPHVGEEIWTKLGHDNTIAYENWPQYDEAKTVESTVEIAVQINGKTRATVMIDRDADKDSAIAKAKEEIADKLTGNIVKEIYVP
;
A
#
# COMPACT_ATOMS: atom_id res chain seq x y z
N MET A 1 42.95 28.22 4.50
CA MET A 1 42.05 27.93 3.38
C MET A 1 41.30 26.66 3.75
N SER A 2 39.97 26.67 3.78
CA SER A 2 39.18 25.48 4.01
C SER A 2 39.48 24.46 2.91
N GLU A 3 39.66 23.20 3.28
CA GLU A 3 39.82 22.10 2.36
C GLU A 3 38.59 21.98 1.47
N MET A 4 38.78 21.87 0.17
CA MET A 4 37.65 21.78 -0.79
C MET A 4 36.87 20.50 -0.59
N TYR A 5 35.54 20.56 -0.52
CA TYR A 5 34.68 19.38 -0.36
C TYR A 5 34.89 18.35 -1.45
N ASN A 6 35.30 17.14 -1.04
CA ASN A 6 35.47 15.99 -1.93
C ASN A 6 34.60 14.83 -1.45
N HIS A 7 33.43 14.66 -2.09
CA HIS A 7 32.49 13.61 -1.72
C HIS A 7 33.08 12.20 -1.79
N LYS A 8 33.92 11.90 -2.81
CA LYS A 8 34.50 10.58 -2.98
C LYS A 8 35.37 10.14 -1.80
N THR A 9 36.06 11.08 -1.19
CA THR A 9 36.89 10.82 0.01
C THR A 9 36.05 10.75 1.27
N VAL A 10 35.15 11.73 1.46
CA VAL A 10 34.34 11.85 2.68
C VAL A 10 33.35 10.67 2.78
N GLU A 11 32.65 10.34 1.70
CA GLU A 11 31.63 9.27 1.72
C GLU A 11 32.28 7.91 1.98
N LYS A 12 33.36 7.56 1.31
CA LYS A 12 34.07 6.30 1.55
C LYS A 12 34.61 6.17 2.97
N LYS A 13 35.13 7.27 3.55
CA LYS A 13 35.61 7.30 4.93
C LYS A 13 34.51 6.90 5.90
N TRP A 14 33.34 7.52 5.78
CA TRP A 14 32.24 7.30 6.74
C TRP A 14 31.48 6.01 6.50
N GLN A 15 31.31 5.55 5.26
CA GLN A 15 30.74 4.23 4.96
C GLN A 15 31.60 3.14 5.61
N LYS A 16 32.93 3.24 5.48
CA LYS A 16 33.87 2.33 6.14
C LYS A 16 33.77 2.39 7.66
N TYR A 17 33.71 3.60 8.25
CA TYR A 17 33.57 3.78 9.68
C TYR A 17 32.30 3.10 10.23
N TRP A 18 31.16 3.32 9.59
CA TRP A 18 29.88 2.73 10.01
C TRP A 18 29.89 1.20 9.92
N GLU A 19 30.49 0.65 8.87
CA GLU A 19 30.62 -0.80 8.69
C GLU A 19 31.52 -1.43 9.74
N GLU A 20 32.72 -0.86 9.96
CA GLU A 20 33.70 -1.39 10.92
C GLU A 20 33.25 -1.28 12.38
N ASN A 21 32.45 -0.28 12.71
CA ASN A 21 31.92 -0.06 14.06
C ASN A 21 30.51 -0.60 14.27
N GLU A 22 29.91 -1.25 13.27
CA GLU A 22 28.49 -1.69 13.32
C GLU A 22 27.59 -0.59 13.89
N THR A 23 27.78 0.67 13.43
CA THR A 23 27.20 1.89 14.04
C THR A 23 25.69 1.82 14.18
N PHE A 24 24.99 1.19 13.26
CA PHE A 24 23.53 1.14 13.20
C PHE A 24 22.96 -0.23 13.61
N LYS A 25 23.79 -1.08 14.21
CA LYS A 25 23.31 -2.37 14.75
C LYS A 25 22.38 -2.14 15.93
N THR A 26 21.23 -2.75 15.91
CA THR A 26 20.19 -2.63 16.91
C THR A 26 20.33 -3.75 17.96
N ASP A 27 20.43 -3.39 19.24
CA ASP A 27 20.21 -4.36 20.31
C ASP A 27 18.71 -4.55 20.49
N VAL A 28 18.15 -5.59 19.89
CA VAL A 28 16.71 -5.87 19.90
C VAL A 28 16.21 -6.27 21.29
N TRP A 29 17.10 -6.60 22.23
CA TRP A 29 16.77 -6.95 23.62
C TRP A 29 16.87 -5.76 24.58
N ASP A 30 17.31 -4.58 24.13
CA ASP A 30 17.29 -3.37 24.94
C ASP A 30 15.88 -2.78 25.00
N PHE A 31 15.12 -3.21 26.00
CA PHE A 31 13.76 -2.72 26.29
C PHE A 31 13.74 -1.49 27.19
N SER A 32 14.91 -0.94 27.55
CA SER A 32 15.02 0.24 28.42
C SER A 32 14.62 1.55 27.72
N LYS A 33 14.66 1.56 26.40
CA LYS A 33 14.30 2.68 25.55
C LYS A 33 12.99 2.42 24.81
N PRO A 34 12.23 3.47 24.46
CA PRO A 34 11.11 3.32 23.56
C PRO A 34 11.59 2.79 22.20
N LYS A 35 10.84 1.86 21.60
CA LYS A 35 11.21 1.30 20.28
C LYS A 35 10.73 2.20 19.16
N TYR A 36 11.44 2.18 18.04
CA TYR A 36 10.97 2.70 16.77
C TYR A 36 11.35 1.75 15.64
N TYR A 37 10.37 1.17 14.98
CA TYR A 37 10.55 0.25 13.87
C TYR A 37 10.19 0.96 12.55
N ALA A 38 11.21 1.44 11.84
CA ALA A 38 11.08 2.01 10.50
C ALA A 38 11.32 0.91 9.45
N LEU A 39 10.43 0.80 8.47
CA LEU A 39 10.48 -0.26 7.49
C LEU A 39 10.19 0.27 6.09
N ASP A 40 11.05 -0.11 5.14
CA ASP A 40 10.81 0.05 3.71
C ASP A 40 10.19 -1.22 3.13
N MET A 41 9.34 -1.07 2.11
CA MET A 41 9.02 -2.21 1.27
C MET A 41 10.31 -2.67 0.59
N PHE A 42 10.76 -3.87 0.92
CA PHE A 42 12.05 -4.36 0.46
C PHE A 42 12.08 -4.59 -1.07
N PRO A 43 13.23 -4.36 -1.72
CA PRO A 43 13.32 -4.42 -3.15
C PRO A 43 13.36 -5.86 -3.68
N TYR A 44 12.89 -6.03 -4.92
CA TYR A 44 13.23 -7.19 -5.73
C TYR A 44 14.61 -6.97 -6.38
N PRO A 45 15.64 -7.82 -6.13
CA PRO A 45 16.99 -7.61 -6.64
C PRO A 45 17.05 -7.96 -8.15
N SER A 46 16.75 -6.99 -9.00
CA SER A 46 16.84 -7.12 -10.45
C SER A 46 18.26 -6.90 -10.98
N GLY A 47 18.58 -7.42 -12.17
CA GLY A 47 19.92 -7.27 -12.78
C GLY A 47 20.30 -5.83 -13.17
N VAL A 48 19.35 -4.90 -13.14
CA VAL A 48 19.58 -3.48 -13.48
C VAL A 48 20.10 -2.67 -12.29
N GLY A 49 19.94 -3.18 -11.05
CA GLY A 49 20.21 -2.44 -9.81
C GLY A 49 19.07 -1.50 -9.42
N LEU A 50 19.37 -0.57 -8.50
CA LEU A 50 18.42 0.43 -8.04
C LEU A 50 18.06 1.42 -9.16
N HIS A 51 16.79 1.80 -9.23
CA HIS A 51 16.34 2.94 -10.05
C HIS A 51 16.11 4.19 -9.19
N ALA A 52 15.96 5.36 -9.84
CA ALA A 52 15.86 6.66 -9.16
C ALA A 52 14.74 6.75 -8.09
N GLY A 53 13.68 5.96 -8.20
CA GLY A 53 12.59 5.96 -7.21
C GLY A 53 12.91 5.22 -5.90
N HIS A 54 13.91 4.33 -5.86
CA HIS A 54 14.26 3.64 -4.63
C HIS A 54 14.85 4.58 -3.57
N PRO A 55 15.85 5.42 -3.89
CA PRO A 55 16.43 6.31 -2.90
C PRO A 55 15.45 7.29 -2.26
N GLU A 56 14.36 7.66 -2.93
CA GLU A 56 13.36 8.57 -2.39
C GLU A 56 12.68 8.00 -1.12
N GLY A 57 12.09 6.82 -1.23
CA GLY A 57 11.43 6.16 -0.08
C GLY A 57 12.42 5.77 1.01
N TYR A 58 13.56 5.23 0.62
CA TYR A 58 14.60 4.79 1.56
C TYR A 58 15.27 5.95 2.31
N THR A 59 15.43 7.10 1.66
CA THR A 59 15.92 8.31 2.34
C THR A 59 14.88 8.83 3.35
N ALA A 60 13.61 8.75 3.03
CA ALA A 60 12.54 9.18 3.94
C ALA A 60 12.55 8.38 5.27
N THR A 61 12.62 7.07 5.20
CA THR A 61 12.72 6.20 6.39
C THR A 61 14.04 6.39 7.12
N ASP A 62 15.14 6.60 6.40
CA ASP A 62 16.47 6.85 6.96
C ASP A 62 16.52 8.15 7.79
N ILE A 63 15.89 9.21 7.30
CA ILE A 63 15.77 10.48 8.04
C ILE A 63 15.02 10.27 9.35
N MET A 64 13.88 9.58 9.29
CA MET A 64 13.07 9.28 10.48
C MET A 64 13.83 8.41 11.46
N SER A 65 14.52 7.39 10.99
CA SER A 65 15.35 6.49 11.78
C SER A 65 16.45 7.26 12.54
N ARG A 66 17.18 8.13 11.84
CA ARG A 66 18.25 8.95 12.44
C ARG A 66 17.72 9.96 13.44
N MET A 67 16.64 10.65 13.12
CA MET A 67 15.99 11.59 14.05
C MET A 67 15.52 10.85 15.31
N LYS A 68 14.82 9.73 15.17
CA LYS A 68 14.31 8.95 16.33
C LYS A 68 15.45 8.43 17.21
N ARG A 69 16.57 8.01 16.62
CA ARG A 69 17.77 7.63 17.38
C ARG A 69 18.30 8.78 18.21
N MET A 70 18.39 9.98 17.63
CA MET A 70 18.79 11.20 18.35
C MET A 70 17.76 11.63 19.41
N GLN A 71 16.49 11.25 19.27
CA GLN A 71 15.45 11.46 20.26
C GLN A 71 15.45 10.40 21.39
N GLY A 72 16.40 9.47 21.38
CA GLY A 72 16.59 8.47 22.44
C GLY A 72 15.84 7.16 22.25
N TYR A 73 15.27 6.91 21.06
CA TYR A 73 14.62 5.64 20.75
C TYR A 73 15.66 4.54 20.45
N ASN A 74 15.28 3.31 20.75
CA ASN A 74 15.93 2.14 20.19
C ASN A 74 15.30 1.89 18.80
N VAL A 75 16.10 2.05 17.74
CA VAL A 75 15.62 2.06 16.36
C VAL A 75 15.98 0.76 15.66
N LEU A 76 14.98 0.11 15.06
CA LEU A 76 15.17 -1.00 14.12
C LEU A 76 14.86 -0.50 12.70
N HIS A 77 15.88 -0.47 11.86
CA HIS A 77 15.78 -0.13 10.43
C HIS A 77 16.49 -1.20 9.59
N PRO A 78 15.79 -2.30 9.27
CA PRO A 78 16.36 -3.43 8.57
C PRO A 78 16.26 -3.27 7.05
N MET A 79 17.00 -4.09 6.32
CA MET A 79 16.92 -4.24 4.87
C MET A 79 17.08 -5.71 4.49
N GLY A 80 16.40 -6.10 3.41
CA GLY A 80 16.46 -7.44 2.84
C GLY A 80 15.97 -7.45 1.40
N TYR A 81 15.68 -8.64 0.90
CA TYR A 81 15.39 -8.82 -0.52
C TYR A 81 14.22 -9.77 -0.73
N ASP A 82 13.25 -9.30 -1.50
CA ASP A 82 12.21 -10.15 -2.09
C ASP A 82 12.81 -10.84 -3.30
N SER A 83 13.30 -12.07 -3.14
CA SER A 83 14.26 -12.67 -4.08
C SER A 83 13.71 -13.87 -4.85
N PHE A 84 12.48 -14.32 -4.57
CA PHE A 84 11.75 -15.22 -5.46
C PHE A 84 11.02 -14.43 -6.56
N GLY A 85 10.79 -15.02 -7.71
CA GLY A 85 9.96 -14.44 -8.76
C GLY A 85 10.50 -14.60 -10.19
N LEU A 86 9.77 -13.99 -11.11
CA LEU A 86 9.91 -14.16 -12.56
C LEU A 86 11.29 -13.79 -13.17
N PRO A 87 11.94 -12.67 -12.79
CA PRO A 87 13.17 -12.28 -13.49
C PRO A 87 14.29 -13.30 -13.33
N ALA A 88 14.48 -13.86 -12.16
CA ALA A 88 15.49 -14.90 -11.92
C ALA A 88 15.10 -16.23 -12.60
N GLU A 89 13.81 -16.56 -12.64
CA GLU A 89 13.30 -17.72 -13.37
C GLU A 89 13.49 -17.57 -14.89
N GLN A 90 13.19 -16.40 -15.46
CA GLN A 90 13.43 -16.12 -16.89
C GLN A 90 14.92 -16.22 -17.26
N TYR A 91 15.79 -15.75 -16.37
CA TYR A 91 17.22 -15.97 -16.53
C TYR A 91 17.55 -17.47 -16.58
N ALA A 92 17.03 -18.26 -15.63
CA ALA A 92 17.26 -19.71 -15.59
C ALA A 92 16.73 -20.42 -16.86
N VAL A 93 15.53 -20.06 -17.31
CA VAL A 93 14.93 -20.61 -18.54
C VAL A 93 15.76 -20.26 -19.78
N SER A 94 16.32 -19.05 -19.85
CA SER A 94 17.07 -18.60 -21.03
C SER A 94 18.52 -19.10 -21.07
N THR A 95 19.12 -19.35 -19.90
CA THR A 95 20.54 -19.72 -19.80
C THR A 95 20.78 -21.18 -19.41
N GLY A 96 19.77 -21.87 -18.85
CA GLY A 96 19.93 -23.20 -18.27
C GLY A 96 20.64 -23.21 -16.90
N ASN A 97 21.00 -22.04 -16.36
CA ASN A 97 21.65 -21.92 -15.05
C ASN A 97 20.64 -21.84 -13.90
N HIS A 98 21.04 -22.34 -12.72
CA HIS A 98 20.21 -22.23 -11.52
C HIS A 98 19.95 -20.76 -11.16
N PRO A 99 18.72 -20.36 -10.84
CA PRO A 99 18.36 -18.94 -10.61
C PRO A 99 19.02 -18.34 -9.35
N ASN A 100 19.44 -19.14 -8.38
CA ASN A 100 20.08 -18.66 -7.15
C ASN A 100 21.38 -17.87 -7.40
N GLY A 101 22.25 -18.32 -8.32
CA GLY A 101 23.49 -17.62 -8.64
C GLY A 101 23.22 -16.19 -9.11
N PHE A 102 22.32 -16.03 -10.05
CA PHE A 102 21.87 -14.72 -10.54
C PHE A 102 21.26 -13.87 -9.41
N THR A 103 20.43 -14.47 -8.57
CA THR A 103 19.80 -13.80 -7.42
C THR A 103 20.85 -13.28 -6.44
N GLN A 104 21.86 -14.09 -6.08
CA GLN A 104 22.92 -13.69 -5.14
C GLN A 104 23.79 -12.55 -5.68
N GLU A 105 24.11 -12.55 -6.97
CA GLU A 105 24.85 -11.45 -7.61
C GLU A 105 24.05 -10.15 -7.58
N ASN A 106 22.76 -10.23 -7.85
CA ASN A 106 21.88 -9.05 -7.79
C ASN A 106 21.73 -8.52 -6.36
N ILE A 107 21.59 -9.40 -5.37
CA ILE A 107 21.56 -9.01 -3.94
C ILE A 107 22.86 -8.28 -3.58
N LYS A 108 24.01 -8.76 -4.01
CA LYS A 108 25.29 -8.11 -3.77
C LYS A 108 25.35 -6.72 -4.40
N THR A 109 24.87 -6.57 -5.62
CA THR A 109 24.80 -5.29 -6.33
C THR A 109 23.92 -4.29 -5.58
N PHE A 110 22.72 -4.70 -5.20
CA PHE A 110 21.80 -3.87 -4.41
C PHE A 110 22.39 -3.48 -3.05
N SER A 111 22.98 -4.44 -2.34
CA SER A 111 23.63 -4.18 -1.04
C SER A 111 24.72 -3.12 -1.16
N ASN A 112 25.55 -3.20 -2.18
CA ASN A 112 26.62 -2.23 -2.42
C ASN A 112 26.05 -0.84 -2.71
N GLN A 113 25.05 -0.75 -3.59
CA GLN A 113 24.39 0.54 -3.93
C GLN A 113 23.71 1.17 -2.71
N LEU A 114 23.04 0.38 -1.86
CA LEU A 114 22.40 0.86 -0.63
C LEU A 114 23.44 1.36 0.39
N LYS A 115 24.59 0.67 0.51
CA LYS A 115 25.70 1.12 1.36
C LYS A 115 26.35 2.39 0.82
N GLU A 116 26.52 2.52 -0.49
CA GLU A 116 27.03 3.74 -1.13
C GLU A 116 26.13 4.96 -0.90
N LEU A 117 24.82 4.75 -0.80
CA LEU A 117 23.84 5.80 -0.47
C LEU A 117 23.86 6.21 1.02
N GLY A 118 24.59 5.48 1.87
CA GLY A 118 24.83 5.84 3.26
C GLY A 118 23.62 5.65 4.18
N PHE A 119 22.70 4.74 3.86
CA PHE A 119 21.56 4.44 4.72
C PHE A 119 21.98 3.77 6.04
N ASP A 120 21.24 4.02 7.10
CA ASP A 120 21.48 3.51 8.46
C ASP A 120 20.88 2.12 8.71
N TYR A 121 20.82 1.29 7.68
CA TYR A 121 20.32 -0.08 7.82
C TYR A 121 21.15 -0.94 8.76
N ASP A 122 20.49 -1.72 9.59
CA ASP A 122 21.12 -2.77 10.39
C ASP A 122 21.40 -4.01 9.52
N TRP A 123 22.59 -4.09 8.96
CA TRP A 123 23.00 -5.16 8.07
C TRP A 123 23.10 -6.53 8.75
N SER A 124 23.06 -6.60 10.09
CA SER A 124 22.95 -7.87 10.83
C SER A 124 21.56 -8.51 10.74
N LYS A 125 20.57 -7.76 10.24
CA LYS A 125 19.17 -8.18 10.12
C LYS A 125 18.76 -8.56 8.69
N VAL A 126 19.71 -8.68 7.76
CA VAL A 126 19.45 -8.99 6.35
C VAL A 126 18.75 -10.34 6.20
N ILE A 127 17.68 -10.34 5.40
CA ILE A 127 16.98 -11.55 4.97
C ILE A 127 16.83 -11.56 3.45
N ALA A 128 16.67 -12.76 2.89
CA ALA A 128 16.26 -12.97 1.50
C ALA A 128 15.16 -14.02 1.46
N THR A 129 14.04 -13.74 0.79
CA THR A 129 12.89 -14.65 0.79
C THR A 129 13.20 -15.99 0.12
N SER A 130 14.21 -16.04 -0.76
CA SER A 130 14.70 -17.28 -1.40
C SER A 130 15.72 -18.07 -0.57
N ASP A 131 16.09 -17.59 0.62
CA ASP A 131 16.96 -18.33 1.52
C ASP A 131 16.15 -19.43 2.22
N PRO A 132 16.62 -20.70 2.20
CA PRO A 132 15.95 -21.80 2.91
C PRO A 132 15.70 -21.55 4.40
N THR A 133 16.57 -20.83 5.09
CA THR A 133 16.38 -20.46 6.49
C THR A 133 15.23 -19.50 6.72
N PHE A 134 14.89 -18.70 5.69
CA PHE A 134 13.71 -17.84 5.69
C PHE A 134 12.46 -18.61 5.26
N TYR A 135 12.47 -19.26 4.09
CA TYR A 135 11.24 -19.84 3.56
C TYR A 135 10.80 -21.14 4.27
N LYS A 136 11.66 -21.76 5.09
CA LYS A 136 11.25 -22.76 6.08
C LYS A 136 10.00 -22.30 6.82
N TRP A 137 9.99 -21.05 7.27
CA TRP A 137 8.92 -20.51 8.06
C TRP A 137 7.72 -20.05 7.23
N THR A 138 7.95 -19.62 5.99
CA THR A 138 6.86 -19.43 5.02
C THR A 138 6.09 -20.72 4.80
N GLN A 139 6.80 -21.83 4.61
CA GLN A 139 6.21 -23.16 4.47
C GLN A 139 5.46 -23.58 5.75
N TRP A 140 6.04 -23.31 6.91
CA TRP A 140 5.44 -23.62 8.20
C TRP A 140 4.14 -22.84 8.42
N ILE A 141 4.09 -21.54 8.13
CA ILE A 141 2.88 -20.72 8.25
C ILE A 141 1.79 -21.25 7.29
N PHE A 142 2.14 -21.59 6.06
CA PHE A 142 1.18 -22.18 5.10
C PHE A 142 0.60 -23.51 5.60
N LYS A 143 1.43 -24.38 6.19
CA LYS A 143 0.98 -25.60 6.84
C LYS A 143 -0.01 -25.31 7.98
N LYS A 144 0.23 -24.27 8.79
CA LYS A 144 -0.70 -23.85 9.86
C LYS A 144 -2.03 -23.31 9.29
N LEU A 145 -1.99 -22.57 8.18
CA LEU A 145 -3.19 -22.15 7.46
C LEU A 145 -4.01 -23.35 6.97
N TYR A 146 -3.36 -24.40 6.50
CA TYR A 146 -4.02 -25.64 6.10
C TYR A 146 -4.63 -26.39 7.31
N GLU A 147 -3.89 -26.55 8.37
CA GLU A 147 -4.35 -27.22 9.61
C GLU A 147 -5.61 -26.56 10.19
N ASP A 148 -5.73 -25.25 10.07
CA ASP A 148 -6.90 -24.49 10.54
C ASP A 148 -8.00 -24.32 9.46
N GLY A 149 -7.82 -24.93 8.29
CA GLY A 149 -8.81 -24.95 7.20
C GLY A 149 -8.89 -23.69 6.35
N TYR A 150 -7.94 -22.76 6.48
CA TYR A 150 -7.88 -21.56 5.63
C TYR A 150 -7.16 -21.80 4.30
N ALA A 151 -6.17 -22.69 4.25
CA ALA A 151 -5.61 -23.14 2.98
C ALA A 151 -6.31 -24.40 2.51
N LYS A 152 -6.75 -24.42 1.24
CA LYS A 152 -7.57 -25.48 0.66
C LYS A 152 -7.12 -25.84 -0.75
N LEU A 153 -7.25 -27.10 -1.11
CA LEU A 153 -7.07 -27.55 -2.49
C LEU A 153 -8.44 -27.72 -3.14
N VAL A 154 -8.74 -26.93 -4.16
CA VAL A 154 -10.06 -26.87 -4.81
C VAL A 154 -9.96 -26.95 -6.32
N ASP A 155 -10.98 -27.51 -6.98
CA ASP A 155 -11.15 -27.41 -8.43
C ASP A 155 -11.95 -26.14 -8.73
N MET A 156 -11.33 -25.19 -9.45
CA MET A 156 -11.94 -23.90 -9.75
C MET A 156 -11.44 -23.31 -11.07
N PRO A 157 -12.19 -22.40 -11.68
CA PRO A 157 -11.68 -21.60 -12.78
C PRO A 157 -10.64 -20.61 -12.26
N VAL A 158 -9.44 -20.65 -12.85
CA VAL A 158 -8.29 -19.81 -12.50
C VAL A 158 -7.88 -18.92 -13.66
N ASN A 159 -7.12 -17.87 -13.35
CA ASN A 159 -6.52 -16.97 -14.33
C ASN A 159 -5.25 -17.60 -14.91
N TRP A 160 -5.34 -18.21 -16.06
CA TRP A 160 -4.20 -18.84 -16.73
C TRP A 160 -3.56 -17.89 -17.74
N CYS A 161 -2.25 -17.71 -17.66
CA CYS A 161 -1.45 -16.99 -18.65
C CYS A 161 -0.52 -17.97 -19.37
N GLU A 162 -0.77 -18.21 -20.66
CA GLU A 162 -0.01 -19.20 -21.47
C GLU A 162 1.45 -18.75 -21.65
N GLU A 163 1.67 -17.44 -21.90
CA GLU A 163 3.00 -16.89 -22.13
C GLU A 163 3.88 -16.95 -20.88
N LEU A 164 3.27 -16.78 -19.71
CA LEU A 164 3.95 -16.93 -18.42
C LEU A 164 3.99 -18.37 -17.92
N GLY A 165 3.18 -19.25 -18.53
CA GLY A 165 3.08 -20.67 -18.17
C GLY A 165 2.56 -20.94 -16.76
N THR A 166 1.75 -20.06 -16.20
CA THR A 166 1.31 -20.14 -14.81
C THR A 166 -0.06 -19.51 -14.57
N VAL A 167 -0.63 -19.84 -13.42
CA VAL A 167 -1.81 -19.20 -12.85
C VAL A 167 -1.43 -17.87 -12.20
N LEU A 168 -2.31 -16.90 -12.29
CA LEU A 168 -2.21 -15.59 -11.67
C LEU A 168 -3.33 -15.39 -10.65
N SER A 169 -3.03 -14.68 -9.55
CA SER A 169 -4.06 -14.20 -8.63
C SER A 169 -4.87 -13.05 -9.25
N ASN A 170 -5.97 -12.67 -8.61
CA ASN A 170 -6.86 -11.66 -9.20
C ASN A 170 -6.21 -10.26 -9.24
N ASP A 171 -5.36 -9.95 -8.28
CA ASP A 171 -4.57 -8.70 -8.23
C ASP A 171 -3.45 -8.63 -9.29
N GLU A 172 -3.01 -9.77 -9.82
CA GLU A 172 -2.01 -9.87 -10.90
C GLU A 172 -2.64 -9.74 -12.31
N VAL A 173 -3.96 -9.53 -12.41
CA VAL A 173 -4.68 -9.40 -13.69
C VAL A 173 -5.31 -8.01 -13.79
N ILE A 174 -4.93 -7.26 -14.83
CA ILE A 174 -5.44 -5.91 -15.12
C ILE A 174 -6.00 -5.92 -16.55
N ASP A 175 -7.26 -5.55 -16.71
CA ASP A 175 -7.96 -5.50 -18.02
C ASP A 175 -7.78 -6.79 -18.86
N GLY A 176 -7.92 -7.96 -18.22
CA GLY A 176 -7.79 -9.27 -18.89
C GLY A 176 -6.37 -9.64 -19.30
N LYS A 177 -5.37 -8.90 -18.81
CA LYS A 177 -3.96 -9.15 -19.10
C LYS A 177 -3.17 -9.28 -17.82
N SER A 178 -2.03 -9.97 -17.89
CA SER A 178 -1.09 -10.04 -16.80
C SER A 178 -0.51 -8.66 -16.51
N GLU A 179 -0.44 -8.26 -15.24
CA GLU A 179 0.24 -7.03 -14.81
C GLU A 179 1.68 -6.98 -15.36
N ARG A 180 2.38 -8.10 -15.30
CA ARG A 180 3.70 -8.28 -15.90
C ARG A 180 3.62 -8.76 -17.32
N GLY A 181 4.15 -7.95 -18.25
CA GLY A 181 4.27 -8.31 -19.65
C GLY A 181 3.04 -7.99 -20.49
N GLY A 182 1.88 -7.72 -19.88
CA GLY A 182 0.66 -7.37 -20.59
C GLY A 182 0.11 -8.51 -21.46
N TYR A 183 0.35 -9.76 -21.08
CA TYR A 183 -0.06 -10.95 -21.83
C TYR A 183 -1.51 -11.31 -21.59
N PRO A 184 -2.21 -11.89 -22.60
CA PRO A 184 -3.59 -12.33 -22.44
C PRO A 184 -3.75 -13.36 -21.32
N VAL A 185 -4.81 -13.23 -20.54
CA VAL A 185 -5.19 -14.17 -19.47
C VAL A 185 -6.53 -14.80 -19.83
N ILE A 186 -6.61 -16.13 -19.72
CA ILE A 186 -7.82 -16.88 -19.97
C ILE A 186 -8.30 -17.60 -18.71
N ARG A 187 -9.60 -17.95 -18.66
CA ARG A 187 -10.14 -18.79 -17.57
C ARG A 187 -9.94 -20.26 -17.92
N LYS A 188 -9.38 -21.02 -16.97
CA LYS A 188 -9.12 -22.45 -17.11
C LYS A 188 -9.45 -23.16 -15.81
N ASN A 189 -10.19 -24.26 -15.87
CA ASN A 189 -10.45 -25.07 -14.67
C ASN A 189 -9.22 -25.88 -14.32
N MET A 190 -8.76 -25.72 -13.08
CA MET A 190 -7.59 -26.42 -12.54
C MET A 190 -7.78 -26.71 -11.06
N LYS A 191 -7.19 -27.80 -10.59
CA LYS A 191 -6.99 -28.08 -9.19
C LYS A 191 -5.96 -27.12 -8.62
N GLN A 192 -6.31 -26.38 -7.55
CA GLN A 192 -5.54 -25.21 -7.13
C GLN A 192 -5.53 -25.06 -5.61
N TRP A 193 -4.38 -24.74 -5.06
CA TRP A 193 -4.26 -24.25 -3.69
C TRP A 193 -4.77 -22.82 -3.61
N VAL A 194 -5.66 -22.57 -2.64
CA VAL A 194 -6.21 -21.25 -2.36
C VAL A 194 -6.13 -20.96 -0.86
N ILE A 195 -6.06 -19.68 -0.51
CA ILE A 195 -6.24 -19.19 0.86
C ILE A 195 -7.60 -18.49 0.94
N ASP A 196 -8.40 -18.88 1.93
CA ASP A 196 -9.74 -18.34 2.21
C ASP A 196 -9.66 -16.93 2.78
N GLN A 197 -9.35 -15.94 1.91
CA GLN A 197 -9.32 -14.52 2.29
C GLN A 197 -10.68 -14.01 2.79
N PRO A 198 -11.84 -14.42 2.21
CA PRO A 198 -13.15 -13.96 2.67
C PRO A 198 -13.39 -14.20 4.17
N ALA A 199 -12.80 -15.23 4.74
CA ALA A 199 -12.89 -15.53 6.18
C ALA A 199 -12.33 -14.40 7.07
N PHE A 200 -11.48 -13.54 6.52
CA PHE A 200 -10.87 -12.40 7.22
C PHE A 200 -11.55 -11.06 6.91
N ALA A 201 -12.53 -11.00 6.01
CA ALA A 201 -13.09 -9.76 5.47
C ALA A 201 -13.53 -8.77 6.55
N GLU A 202 -14.33 -9.18 7.53
CA GLU A 202 -14.80 -8.29 8.61
C GLU A 202 -13.63 -7.80 9.47
N LYS A 203 -12.73 -8.69 9.84
CA LYS A 203 -11.55 -8.35 10.65
C LYS A 203 -10.63 -7.36 9.95
N LEU A 204 -10.50 -7.46 8.62
CA LEU A 204 -9.72 -6.52 7.81
C LEU A 204 -10.42 -5.15 7.71
N LEU A 205 -11.74 -5.12 7.58
CA LEU A 205 -12.50 -3.86 7.57
C LEU A 205 -12.42 -3.14 8.92
N GLU A 206 -12.61 -3.86 10.02
CA GLU A 206 -12.46 -3.32 11.38
C GLU A 206 -11.05 -2.76 11.61
N GLY A 207 -10.01 -3.48 11.21
CA GLY A 207 -8.62 -3.08 11.39
C GLY A 207 -8.24 -1.80 10.66
N LEU A 208 -8.92 -1.43 9.58
CA LEU A 208 -8.66 -0.17 8.87
C LEU A 208 -8.96 1.07 9.71
N GLU A 209 -9.80 0.96 10.73
CA GLU A 209 -10.12 2.06 11.63
C GLU A 209 -9.04 2.27 12.73
N GLU A 210 -8.17 1.28 12.94
CA GLU A 210 -7.14 1.29 13.99
C GLU A 210 -5.76 1.81 13.47
N ILE A 211 -5.61 2.03 12.16
CA ILE A 211 -4.33 2.33 11.51
C ILE A 211 -4.31 3.71 10.83
N ASP A 212 -3.12 4.34 10.85
CA ASP A 212 -2.86 5.64 10.21
C ASP A 212 -2.33 5.44 8.78
N TRP A 213 -3.25 5.11 7.89
CA TRP A 213 -2.98 4.89 6.47
C TRP A 213 -3.65 5.95 5.60
N PRO A 214 -3.12 6.23 4.39
CA PRO A 214 -3.78 7.13 3.45
C PRO A 214 -5.23 6.73 3.20
N THR A 215 -6.13 7.70 3.22
CA THR A 215 -7.57 7.47 2.98
C THR A 215 -7.82 6.76 1.65
N SER A 216 -7.08 7.12 0.60
CA SER A 216 -7.18 6.47 -0.71
C SER A 216 -6.89 4.97 -0.63
N THR A 217 -5.86 4.56 0.10
CA THR A 217 -5.50 3.14 0.27
C THR A 217 -6.57 2.39 1.08
N LYS A 218 -7.08 3.01 2.16
CA LYS A 218 -8.19 2.42 2.93
C LYS A 218 -9.43 2.21 2.06
N GLU A 219 -9.81 3.19 1.25
CA GLU A 219 -10.95 3.08 0.34
C GLU A 219 -10.73 2.04 -0.77
N ILE A 220 -9.53 1.96 -1.33
CA ILE A 220 -9.18 0.90 -2.29
C ILE A 220 -9.37 -0.49 -1.66
N GLN A 221 -8.89 -0.70 -0.43
CA GLN A 221 -9.06 -1.97 0.26
C GLN A 221 -10.52 -2.26 0.62
N LYS A 222 -11.28 -1.28 1.11
CA LYS A 222 -12.72 -1.40 1.36
C LYS A 222 -13.47 -1.82 0.10
N ASN A 223 -13.18 -1.15 -1.02
CA ASN A 223 -13.81 -1.47 -2.30
C ASN A 223 -13.41 -2.86 -2.82
N TRP A 224 -12.16 -3.27 -2.62
CA TRP A 224 -11.68 -4.60 -3.01
C TRP A 224 -12.36 -5.71 -2.19
N ILE A 225 -12.53 -5.51 -0.89
CA ILE A 225 -13.32 -6.40 -0.03
C ILE A 225 -14.79 -6.38 -0.45
N GLY A 226 -15.31 -5.21 -0.79
CA GLY A 226 -16.63 -5.03 -1.40
C GLY A 226 -17.75 -5.60 -0.54
N LYS A 227 -17.79 -5.22 0.76
CA LYS A 227 -18.86 -5.60 1.67
C LYS A 227 -20.18 -5.03 1.19
N SER A 228 -21.17 -5.89 1.01
CA SER A 228 -22.54 -5.49 0.71
C SER A 228 -23.52 -6.15 1.68
N THR A 229 -24.37 -5.34 2.29
CA THR A 229 -25.44 -5.81 3.18
C THR A 229 -26.74 -5.78 2.40
N GLY A 230 -27.45 -6.86 2.40
CA GLY A 230 -28.70 -7.00 1.65
C GLY A 230 -29.56 -8.13 2.17
N VAL A 231 -30.46 -8.56 1.30
CA VAL A 231 -31.45 -9.60 1.58
C VAL A 231 -31.32 -10.70 0.52
N GLU A 232 -31.20 -11.92 0.96
CA GLU A 232 -31.33 -13.10 0.08
C GLU A 232 -32.78 -13.53 0.09
N VAL A 233 -33.39 -13.68 -1.08
CA VAL A 233 -34.82 -13.97 -1.26
C VAL A 233 -35.00 -15.20 -2.14
N ASP A 234 -35.82 -16.13 -1.69
CA ASP A 234 -36.16 -17.35 -2.41
C ASP A 234 -37.33 -17.11 -3.34
N PHE A 235 -37.19 -17.56 -4.58
CA PHE A 235 -38.23 -17.53 -5.63
C PHE A 235 -38.59 -18.94 -6.04
N ASP A 236 -39.87 -19.27 -6.00
CA ASP A 236 -40.39 -20.53 -6.54
C ASP A 236 -40.49 -20.45 -8.08
N ILE A 237 -40.23 -21.57 -8.74
CA ILE A 237 -40.40 -21.71 -10.21
C ILE A 237 -41.75 -22.39 -10.47
N VAL A 238 -42.53 -21.83 -11.38
CA VAL A 238 -43.79 -22.43 -11.79
C VAL A 238 -43.55 -23.85 -12.31
N GLY A 239 -44.27 -24.82 -11.77
CA GLY A 239 -44.05 -26.25 -12.10
C GLY A 239 -42.98 -26.95 -11.29
N GLY A 240 -42.44 -26.29 -10.27
CA GLY A 240 -41.52 -26.85 -9.27
C GLY A 240 -40.07 -26.43 -9.42
N GLY A 241 -39.39 -26.47 -8.29
CA GLY A 241 -38.02 -25.94 -8.12
C GLY A 241 -38.02 -24.54 -7.51
N LYS A 242 -36.87 -24.12 -7.00
CA LYS A 242 -36.65 -22.79 -6.46
C LYS A 242 -35.23 -22.36 -6.65
N PHE A 243 -35.02 -21.06 -6.63
CA PHE A 243 -33.69 -20.44 -6.59
C PHE A 243 -33.70 -19.19 -5.68
N SER A 244 -32.57 -18.76 -5.26
CA SER A 244 -32.44 -17.54 -4.42
C SER A 244 -31.76 -16.44 -5.21
N ILE A 245 -32.10 -15.19 -4.88
CA ILE A 245 -31.37 -13.99 -5.32
C ILE A 245 -30.81 -13.26 -4.11
N PHE A 246 -29.77 -12.46 -4.32
CA PHE A 246 -29.31 -11.49 -3.33
C PHE A 246 -29.49 -10.08 -3.90
N THR A 247 -30.08 -9.20 -3.09
CA THR A 247 -30.27 -7.79 -3.47
C THR A 247 -29.92 -6.84 -2.34
N THR A 248 -29.33 -5.71 -2.67
CA THR A 248 -29.15 -4.57 -1.75
C THR A 248 -30.29 -3.56 -1.84
N CYS A 249 -31.21 -3.77 -2.80
CA CYS A 249 -32.33 -2.87 -3.13
C CYS A 249 -33.67 -3.63 -3.05
N ILE A 250 -33.93 -4.25 -1.89
CA ILE A 250 -35.17 -5.02 -1.67
C ILE A 250 -36.44 -4.15 -1.83
N GLU A 251 -36.35 -2.84 -1.62
CA GLU A 251 -37.41 -1.86 -1.81
C GLU A 251 -37.96 -1.85 -3.25
N THR A 252 -37.18 -2.32 -4.22
CA THR A 252 -37.58 -2.35 -5.63
C THR A 252 -38.27 -3.65 -6.04
N ILE A 253 -38.44 -4.61 -5.16
CA ILE A 253 -38.92 -5.98 -5.46
C ILE A 253 -40.30 -6.02 -6.14
N TYR A 254 -41.16 -5.05 -5.91
CA TYR A 254 -42.45 -4.90 -6.60
C TYR A 254 -42.32 -4.49 -8.08
N GLY A 255 -41.14 -3.93 -8.44
CA GLY A 255 -40.80 -3.52 -9.81
C GLY A 255 -40.16 -4.58 -10.67
N ILE A 256 -40.05 -5.82 -10.18
CA ILE A 256 -39.51 -6.95 -10.96
C ILE A 256 -40.41 -7.24 -12.15
N THR A 257 -39.85 -7.25 -13.35
CA THR A 257 -40.55 -7.65 -14.59
C THR A 257 -39.96 -8.86 -15.28
N PHE A 258 -38.72 -9.25 -14.92
CA PHE A 258 -38.07 -10.46 -15.32
C PHE A 258 -36.97 -10.88 -14.33
N MET A 259 -36.48 -12.12 -14.45
CA MET A 259 -35.37 -12.64 -13.66
C MET A 259 -34.31 -13.13 -14.61
N VAL A 260 -33.02 -12.96 -14.23
CA VAL A 260 -31.89 -13.41 -15.06
C VAL A 260 -31.05 -14.41 -14.28
N LEU A 261 -30.78 -15.55 -14.91
CA LEU A 261 -29.98 -16.65 -14.36
C LEU A 261 -28.61 -16.73 -15.07
N ALA A 262 -27.60 -17.21 -14.34
CA ALA A 262 -26.28 -17.45 -14.91
C ALA A 262 -26.32 -18.60 -15.93
N PRO A 263 -25.87 -18.39 -17.17
CA PRO A 263 -25.91 -19.43 -18.24
C PRO A 263 -25.13 -20.69 -17.89
N ASP A 264 -24.06 -20.57 -17.13
CA ASP A 264 -23.14 -21.61 -16.66
C ASP A 264 -23.53 -22.19 -15.28
N GLY A 265 -24.68 -21.77 -14.73
CA GLY A 265 -25.14 -22.16 -13.39
C GLY A 265 -25.87 -23.49 -13.32
N GLU A 266 -25.80 -24.15 -12.18
CA GLU A 266 -26.52 -25.41 -11.90
C GLU A 266 -28.06 -25.26 -11.98
N ILE A 267 -28.57 -24.06 -11.68
CA ILE A 267 -30.02 -23.77 -11.81
C ILE A 267 -30.47 -23.97 -13.26
N VAL A 268 -29.75 -23.39 -14.20
CA VAL A 268 -30.08 -23.47 -15.65
C VAL A 268 -29.93 -24.90 -16.16
N LYS A 269 -28.87 -25.59 -15.75
CA LYS A 269 -28.68 -27.02 -16.09
C LYS A 269 -29.89 -27.88 -15.67
N GLY A 270 -30.38 -27.65 -14.46
CA GLY A 270 -31.57 -28.36 -13.93
C GLY A 270 -32.87 -28.00 -14.62
N LEU A 271 -32.94 -26.88 -15.36
CA LEU A 271 -34.13 -26.42 -16.07
C LEU A 271 -34.16 -26.78 -17.56
N MET A 272 -33.02 -27.21 -18.15
CA MET A 272 -32.88 -27.43 -19.59
C MET A 272 -33.92 -28.38 -20.21
N ASP A 273 -34.43 -29.36 -19.46
CA ASP A 273 -35.45 -30.29 -19.99
C ASP A 273 -36.87 -29.70 -20.01
N ARG A 274 -37.06 -28.52 -19.40
CA ARG A 274 -38.35 -27.85 -19.28
C ARG A 274 -38.47 -26.61 -20.19
N VAL A 275 -37.36 -26.21 -20.85
CA VAL A 275 -37.30 -25.06 -21.75
C VAL A 275 -37.84 -25.40 -23.11
N GLU A 276 -38.77 -24.59 -23.64
CA GLU A 276 -39.36 -24.79 -24.96
C GLU A 276 -38.38 -24.52 -26.12
N ASN A 277 -37.44 -23.57 -25.94
CA ASN A 277 -36.44 -23.18 -26.94
C ASN A 277 -35.01 -23.69 -26.62
N LYS A 278 -34.94 -25.00 -26.27
CA LYS A 278 -33.71 -25.64 -25.76
C LYS A 278 -32.47 -25.41 -26.66
N GLU A 279 -32.57 -25.48 -27.96
CA GLU A 279 -31.48 -25.33 -28.91
C GLU A 279 -30.91 -23.88 -28.89
N GLU A 280 -31.79 -22.89 -28.84
CA GLU A 280 -31.41 -21.46 -28.74
C GLU A 280 -30.68 -21.18 -27.44
N VAL A 281 -31.19 -21.72 -26.31
CA VAL A 281 -30.59 -21.57 -24.97
C VAL A 281 -29.22 -22.24 -24.93
N GLN A 282 -29.09 -23.46 -25.47
CA GLN A 282 -27.79 -24.15 -25.49
C GLN A 282 -26.74 -23.39 -26.32
N ALA A 283 -27.13 -22.91 -27.50
CA ALA A 283 -26.23 -22.10 -28.34
C ALA A 283 -25.74 -20.83 -27.60
N TYR A 284 -26.62 -20.17 -26.86
CA TYR A 284 -26.27 -19.01 -26.07
C TYR A 284 -25.30 -19.36 -24.92
N ILE A 285 -25.53 -20.49 -24.23
CA ILE A 285 -24.62 -21.01 -23.18
C ILE A 285 -23.23 -21.28 -23.78
N ASP A 286 -23.17 -21.98 -24.91
CA ASP A 286 -21.91 -22.33 -25.58
C ASP A 286 -21.11 -21.08 -26.03
N GLU A 287 -21.79 -20.02 -26.44
CA GLU A 287 -21.18 -18.74 -26.81
C GLU A 287 -20.68 -18.01 -25.55
N THR A 288 -21.48 -18.01 -24.49
CA THR A 288 -21.11 -17.33 -23.23
C THR A 288 -19.89 -17.96 -22.57
N LEU A 289 -19.77 -19.29 -22.61
CA LEU A 289 -18.61 -20.01 -22.03
C LEU A 289 -17.27 -19.69 -22.71
N LYS A 290 -17.29 -19.08 -23.91
CA LYS A 290 -16.09 -18.62 -24.61
C LYS A 290 -15.59 -17.26 -24.08
N LYS A 291 -16.41 -16.51 -23.35
CA LYS A 291 -16.11 -15.18 -22.80
C LYS A 291 -15.49 -15.33 -21.41
N ASN A 292 -14.53 -14.47 -21.06
CA ASN A 292 -14.04 -14.38 -19.68
C ASN A 292 -14.99 -13.54 -18.81
N ASP A 293 -14.83 -13.61 -17.48
CA ASP A 293 -15.73 -12.92 -16.54
C ASP A 293 -15.68 -11.39 -16.69
N MET A 294 -14.54 -10.81 -17.09
CA MET A 294 -14.42 -9.37 -17.37
C MET A 294 -15.20 -8.98 -18.62
N ASP A 295 -15.07 -9.74 -19.71
CA ASP A 295 -15.83 -9.50 -20.93
C ASP A 295 -17.34 -9.61 -20.69
N ARG A 296 -17.76 -10.46 -19.73
CA ARG A 296 -19.16 -10.64 -19.35
C ARG A 296 -19.68 -9.47 -18.49
N THR A 297 -18.86 -8.88 -17.63
CA THR A 297 -19.28 -7.88 -16.63
C THR A 297 -18.95 -6.43 -17.03
N GLU A 298 -18.28 -6.20 -18.16
CA GLU A 298 -17.90 -4.86 -18.59
C GLU A 298 -19.11 -3.93 -18.76
N LEU A 299 -19.05 -2.77 -18.08
CA LEU A 299 -20.18 -1.83 -17.99
C LEU A 299 -20.61 -1.22 -19.33
N ASN A 300 -19.69 -1.12 -20.29
CA ASN A 300 -19.91 -0.42 -21.58
C ASN A 300 -20.37 -1.35 -22.72
N LYS A 301 -20.55 -2.65 -22.48
CA LYS A 301 -21.05 -3.58 -23.51
C LYS A 301 -22.56 -3.72 -23.47
N THR A 302 -23.16 -3.83 -24.66
CA THR A 302 -24.56 -4.22 -24.79
C THR A 302 -24.79 -5.57 -24.12
N LYS A 303 -25.68 -5.59 -23.12
CA LYS A 303 -25.98 -6.81 -22.37
C LYS A 303 -26.81 -7.74 -23.25
N SER A 304 -26.31 -8.96 -23.40
CA SER A 304 -27.00 -10.01 -24.17
C SER A 304 -27.73 -10.97 -23.25
N GLY A 305 -28.74 -11.61 -23.77
CA GLY A 305 -29.50 -12.62 -23.06
C GLY A 305 -30.42 -13.41 -23.93
N CYS A 306 -30.93 -14.50 -23.39
CA CYS A 306 -31.83 -15.41 -24.06
C CYS A 306 -33.00 -15.77 -23.14
N PRO A 307 -34.25 -15.70 -23.58
CA PRO A 307 -35.42 -16.11 -22.79
C PRO A 307 -35.43 -17.63 -22.59
N LEU A 308 -35.80 -18.05 -21.39
CA LEU A 308 -36.13 -19.44 -21.09
C LEU A 308 -37.63 -19.61 -21.31
N LYS A 309 -38.06 -19.83 -22.59
CA LYS A 309 -39.48 -19.87 -22.96
C LYS A 309 -40.23 -20.99 -22.20
N GLY A 310 -41.40 -20.62 -21.69
CA GLY A 310 -42.25 -21.51 -20.90
C GLY A 310 -41.90 -21.57 -19.41
N LEU A 311 -40.85 -20.86 -18.95
CA LEU A 311 -40.44 -20.83 -17.55
C LEU A 311 -40.67 -19.48 -16.90
N TYR A 312 -41.24 -19.50 -15.69
CA TYR A 312 -41.55 -18.31 -14.89
C TYR A 312 -41.19 -18.57 -13.44
N ALA A 313 -40.76 -17.50 -12.74
CA ALA A 313 -40.64 -17.46 -11.29
C ALA A 313 -41.84 -16.75 -10.67
N ILE A 314 -42.15 -17.06 -9.42
CA ILE A 314 -43.20 -16.42 -8.64
C ILE A 314 -42.60 -15.38 -7.74
N ASN A 315 -42.97 -14.10 -7.92
CA ASN A 315 -42.53 -13.04 -7.04
C ASN A 315 -43.17 -13.22 -5.65
N PRO A 316 -42.37 -13.44 -4.57
CA PRO A 316 -42.88 -13.76 -3.25
C PRO A 316 -43.65 -12.63 -2.56
N VAL A 317 -43.54 -11.39 -3.01
CA VAL A 317 -44.28 -10.26 -2.39
C VAL A 317 -45.70 -10.15 -2.85
N ASN A 318 -46.01 -10.46 -4.13
CA ASN A 318 -47.32 -10.24 -4.75
C ASN A 318 -47.89 -11.46 -5.51
N GLY A 319 -47.11 -12.59 -5.56
CA GLY A 319 -47.57 -13.83 -6.24
C GLY A 319 -47.58 -13.73 -7.77
N LYS A 320 -47.07 -12.67 -8.39
CA LYS A 320 -47.05 -12.56 -9.86
C LYS A 320 -46.01 -13.46 -10.49
N GLU A 321 -46.35 -14.05 -11.61
CA GLU A 321 -45.41 -14.79 -12.45
C GLU A 321 -44.53 -13.83 -13.26
N VAL A 322 -43.21 -14.02 -13.25
CA VAL A 322 -42.23 -13.24 -14.01
C VAL A 322 -41.36 -14.14 -14.88
N PRO A 323 -41.13 -13.81 -16.17
CA PRO A 323 -40.38 -14.66 -17.08
C PRO A 323 -38.94 -14.80 -16.68
N LEU A 324 -38.34 -15.97 -16.99
CA LEU A 324 -36.92 -16.27 -16.75
C LEU A 324 -36.10 -16.05 -18.02
N PHE A 325 -34.92 -15.50 -17.84
CA PHE A 325 -33.89 -15.30 -18.87
C PHE A 325 -32.57 -15.87 -18.41
N ILE A 326 -31.65 -16.10 -19.32
CA ILE A 326 -30.23 -16.23 -19.04
C ILE A 326 -29.53 -15.00 -19.62
N GLY A 327 -28.49 -14.54 -18.94
CA GLY A 327 -27.71 -13.38 -19.38
C GLY A 327 -26.22 -13.52 -19.07
N ASP A 328 -25.37 -13.15 -20.01
CA ASP A 328 -23.91 -13.28 -19.88
C ASP A 328 -23.32 -12.44 -18.75
N PHE A 329 -24.00 -11.39 -18.30
CA PHE A 329 -23.60 -10.53 -17.19
C PHE A 329 -23.91 -11.11 -15.79
N VAL A 330 -24.59 -12.26 -15.69
CA VAL A 330 -24.80 -12.99 -14.44
C VAL A 330 -23.81 -14.14 -14.36
N LEU A 331 -22.99 -14.14 -13.28
CA LEU A 331 -21.96 -15.16 -13.07
C LEU A 331 -22.43 -16.23 -12.07
N ALA A 332 -22.24 -17.50 -12.41
CA ALA A 332 -22.50 -18.59 -11.47
C ALA A 332 -21.57 -18.59 -10.26
N SER A 333 -20.38 -18.03 -10.42
CA SER A 333 -19.37 -17.89 -9.37
C SER A 333 -19.61 -16.72 -8.40
N TYR A 334 -20.62 -15.88 -8.66
CA TYR A 334 -20.93 -14.71 -7.84
C TYR A 334 -22.35 -14.72 -7.28
N GLY A 335 -22.45 -14.57 -5.96
CA GLY A 335 -23.73 -14.53 -5.26
C GLY A 335 -24.48 -15.87 -5.36
N THR A 336 -25.72 -15.80 -5.86
CA THR A 336 -26.61 -16.96 -6.00
C THR A 336 -26.68 -17.47 -7.45
N GLY A 337 -25.99 -16.84 -8.38
CA GLY A 337 -26.12 -17.17 -9.81
C GLY A 337 -27.47 -16.73 -10.42
N ALA A 338 -28.22 -15.86 -9.73
CA ALA A 338 -29.51 -15.35 -10.18
C ALA A 338 -29.68 -13.89 -9.71
N VAL A 339 -30.33 -13.07 -10.51
CA VAL A 339 -30.63 -11.68 -10.18
C VAL A 339 -32.08 -11.34 -10.51
N MET A 340 -32.69 -10.49 -9.71
CA MET A 340 -33.98 -9.85 -10.05
C MET A 340 -33.70 -8.65 -10.97
N ALA A 341 -34.48 -8.44 -11.98
CA ALA A 341 -34.40 -7.31 -12.89
C ALA A 341 -35.52 -6.32 -12.64
N VAL A 342 -35.11 -5.05 -12.41
CA VAL A 342 -35.99 -3.94 -12.08
C VAL A 342 -35.74 -2.76 -13.04
N PRO A 343 -36.21 -2.80 -14.27
CA PRO A 343 -35.87 -1.88 -15.36
C PRO A 343 -36.04 -0.41 -15.02
N SER A 344 -37.02 -0.06 -14.21
CA SER A 344 -37.25 1.33 -13.81
C SER A 344 -36.19 1.86 -12.82
N HIS A 345 -35.42 1.00 -12.18
CA HIS A 345 -34.50 1.37 -11.09
C HIS A 345 -33.09 0.82 -11.24
N ASP A 346 -32.75 0.14 -12.33
CA ASP A 346 -31.40 -0.31 -12.71
C ASP A 346 -31.17 -0.05 -14.20
N GLN A 347 -30.16 0.71 -14.55
CA GLN A 347 -29.89 1.12 -15.94
C GLN A 347 -29.60 -0.07 -16.87
N ARG A 348 -28.94 -1.13 -16.38
CA ARG A 348 -28.66 -2.33 -17.20
C ARG A 348 -29.96 -3.08 -17.52
N ASP A 349 -30.83 -3.22 -16.51
CA ASP A 349 -32.12 -3.85 -16.67
C ASP A 349 -33.03 -3.04 -17.60
N PHE A 350 -32.92 -1.70 -17.52
CA PHE A 350 -33.61 -0.77 -18.43
C PHE A 350 -33.23 -1.01 -19.90
N GLU A 351 -31.92 -1.00 -20.19
CA GLU A 351 -31.42 -1.23 -21.54
C GLU A 351 -31.79 -2.62 -22.05
N TYR A 352 -31.73 -3.63 -21.18
CA TYR A 352 -32.14 -4.97 -21.49
C TYR A 352 -33.65 -5.08 -21.80
N ALA A 353 -34.46 -4.44 -20.98
CA ALA A 353 -35.93 -4.42 -21.17
C ALA A 353 -36.30 -3.73 -22.49
N ILE A 354 -35.66 -2.63 -22.85
CA ILE A 354 -35.85 -1.97 -24.16
C ILE A 354 -35.49 -2.92 -25.29
N ALA A 355 -34.34 -3.57 -25.23
CA ALA A 355 -33.86 -4.49 -26.29
C ALA A 355 -34.78 -5.70 -26.49
N HIS A 356 -35.45 -6.16 -25.43
CA HIS A 356 -36.32 -7.35 -25.45
C HIS A 356 -37.81 -7.04 -25.38
N ASN A 357 -38.19 -5.75 -25.43
CA ASN A 357 -39.56 -5.27 -25.36
C ASN A 357 -40.32 -5.77 -24.12
N ILE A 358 -39.66 -5.67 -22.94
CA ILE A 358 -40.21 -6.08 -21.66
C ILE A 358 -40.82 -4.87 -20.95
N ASP A 359 -42.00 -5.02 -20.31
CA ASP A 359 -42.68 -4.00 -19.55
C ASP A 359 -41.82 -3.52 -18.36
N MET A 360 -41.97 -2.25 -17.98
CA MET A 360 -41.31 -1.64 -16.84
C MET A 360 -42.31 -1.17 -15.80
N ILE A 361 -42.01 -1.37 -14.53
CA ILE A 361 -42.87 -0.95 -13.41
C ILE A 361 -42.05 -0.03 -12.51
N GLN A 362 -42.37 1.27 -12.50
CA GLN A 362 -41.79 2.22 -11.55
C GLN A 362 -42.39 2.02 -10.16
N VAL A 363 -41.55 1.85 -9.15
CA VAL A 363 -41.97 1.61 -7.76
C VAL A 363 -41.45 2.64 -6.75
N ILE A 364 -40.61 3.56 -7.19
CA ILE A 364 -40.12 4.69 -6.38
C ILE A 364 -40.55 5.98 -7.10
N GLU A 365 -41.23 6.89 -6.38
CA GLU A 365 -41.63 8.18 -6.94
C GLU A 365 -40.40 9.04 -7.25
N GLY A 366 -40.44 9.75 -8.37
CA GLY A 366 -39.35 10.61 -8.80
C GLY A 366 -39.54 11.06 -10.22
N ARG A 367 -38.41 11.23 -10.95
CA ARG A 367 -38.47 11.59 -12.38
C ARG A 367 -39.12 10.50 -13.23
N ASP A 368 -39.56 10.88 -14.41
CA ASP A 368 -39.98 9.94 -15.45
C ASP A 368 -38.84 8.98 -15.84
N VAL A 369 -39.18 7.72 -16.00
CA VAL A 369 -38.26 6.61 -16.33
C VAL A 369 -38.39 6.16 -17.78
N SER A 370 -39.04 6.95 -18.67
CA SER A 370 -39.23 6.59 -20.07
C SER A 370 -37.91 6.58 -20.88
N GLU A 371 -36.90 7.36 -20.48
CA GLU A 371 -35.65 7.51 -21.22
C GLU A 371 -34.44 6.80 -20.51
N CYS A 372 -34.45 6.69 -19.20
CA CYS A 372 -33.43 6.02 -18.39
C CYS A 372 -33.95 5.64 -17.01
N ALA A 373 -33.29 4.69 -16.36
CA ALA A 373 -33.62 4.24 -15.02
C ALA A 373 -33.45 5.34 -13.94
N PHE A 374 -34.26 5.27 -12.89
CA PHE A 374 -34.13 6.09 -11.67
C PHE A 374 -33.42 5.25 -10.61
N GLU A 375 -32.10 5.38 -10.59
CA GLU A 375 -31.24 4.46 -9.87
C GLU A 375 -31.05 4.81 -8.38
N LYS A 376 -30.43 3.92 -7.62
CA LYS A 376 -30.21 4.04 -6.17
C LYS A 376 -29.57 5.37 -5.74
N GLN A 377 -28.56 5.85 -6.47
CA GLN A 377 -27.94 7.14 -6.21
C GLN A 377 -28.88 8.34 -6.40
N ASP A 378 -29.93 8.16 -7.18
CA ASP A 378 -30.92 9.20 -7.47
C ASP A 378 -31.96 9.34 -6.36
N TYR A 379 -32.30 8.26 -5.64
CA TYR A 379 -33.39 8.24 -4.65
C TYR A 379 -32.98 7.98 -3.21
N LEU A 380 -31.87 7.25 -2.96
CA LEU A 380 -31.49 6.88 -1.60
C LEU A 380 -31.11 8.10 -0.76
N GLY A 381 -31.68 8.19 0.47
CA GLY A 381 -31.42 9.29 1.38
C GLY A 381 -32.08 10.63 0.99
N LYS A 382 -32.93 10.65 -0.04
CA LYS A 382 -33.63 11.87 -0.52
C LYS A 382 -35.11 11.92 -0.11
N GLY A 383 -35.56 11.02 0.75
CA GLY A 383 -36.94 11.00 1.23
C GLY A 383 -37.98 10.57 0.19
N CYS A 384 -37.54 9.96 -0.93
CA CYS A 384 -38.46 9.41 -1.94
C CYS A 384 -39.32 8.30 -1.34
N LYS A 385 -40.55 8.16 -1.87
CA LYS A 385 -41.54 7.22 -1.38
C LYS A 385 -41.82 6.12 -2.41
N LEU A 386 -42.28 4.97 -1.93
CA LEU A 386 -42.73 3.88 -2.79
C LEU A 386 -44.10 4.23 -3.42
N ILE A 387 -44.22 3.81 -4.70
CA ILE A 387 -45.46 3.80 -5.48
C ILE A 387 -45.63 2.38 -6.04
N ASN A 388 -46.85 2.01 -6.47
CA ASN A 388 -47.13 0.70 -7.08
C ASN A 388 -46.62 -0.53 -6.27
N SER A 389 -46.59 -0.41 -4.92
CA SER A 389 -45.98 -1.39 -4.02
C SER A 389 -46.98 -1.89 -2.96
N GLU A 390 -48.26 -2.04 -3.32
CA GLU A 390 -49.35 -2.48 -2.46
C GLU A 390 -49.36 -1.75 -1.11
N GLU A 391 -49.37 -2.48 0.02
CA GLU A 391 -49.39 -1.92 1.37
C GLU A 391 -48.17 -1.04 1.74
N PHE A 392 -47.10 -1.12 1.01
CA PHE A 392 -45.88 -0.32 1.22
C PHE A 392 -45.85 0.99 0.43
N THR A 393 -46.87 1.22 -0.41
CA THR A 393 -47.03 2.50 -1.14
C THR A 393 -47.17 3.67 -0.15
N GLY A 394 -46.37 4.70 -0.34
CA GLY A 394 -46.34 5.91 0.51
C GLY A 394 -45.31 5.87 1.62
N LEU A 395 -44.70 4.74 1.93
CA LEU A 395 -43.55 4.67 2.84
C LEU A 395 -42.32 5.29 2.17
N THR A 396 -41.43 5.83 2.97
CA THR A 396 -40.06 6.20 2.48
C THR A 396 -39.31 4.94 2.04
N VAL A 397 -38.30 5.13 1.18
CA VAL A 397 -37.46 4.02 0.71
C VAL A 397 -36.86 3.26 1.90
N GLU A 398 -36.37 3.96 2.91
CA GLU A 398 -35.73 3.36 4.09
C GLU A 398 -36.73 2.56 4.94
N GLU A 399 -37.93 3.11 5.18
CA GLU A 399 -39.01 2.43 5.92
C GLU A 399 -39.48 1.19 5.15
N ALA A 400 -39.68 1.32 3.85
CA ALA A 400 -40.13 0.22 2.99
C ALA A 400 -39.12 -0.91 2.92
N LYS A 401 -37.82 -0.59 2.84
CA LYS A 401 -36.74 -1.58 2.84
C LYS A 401 -36.80 -2.49 4.06
N GLU A 402 -36.99 -1.90 5.23
CA GLU A 402 -37.12 -2.67 6.47
C GLU A 402 -38.43 -3.46 6.52
N ALA A 403 -39.56 -2.82 6.21
CA ALA A 403 -40.89 -3.43 6.27
C ALA A 403 -41.04 -4.60 5.29
N ILE A 404 -40.55 -4.48 4.05
CA ILE A 404 -40.56 -5.55 3.04
C ILE A 404 -39.67 -6.71 3.50
N THR A 405 -38.46 -6.42 4.03
CA THR A 405 -37.57 -7.44 4.55
C THR A 405 -38.24 -8.25 5.66
N VAL A 406 -38.82 -7.59 6.66
CA VAL A 406 -39.53 -8.27 7.76
C VAL A 406 -40.73 -9.09 7.27
N LYS A 407 -41.51 -8.59 6.28
CA LYS A 407 -42.60 -9.34 5.68
C LYS A 407 -42.13 -10.65 5.06
N LEU A 408 -41.01 -10.60 4.30
CA LEU A 408 -40.47 -11.78 3.60
C LEU A 408 -39.76 -12.74 4.58
N GLU A 409 -39.11 -12.23 5.62
CA GLU A 409 -38.55 -13.05 6.71
C GLU A 409 -39.65 -13.80 7.45
N ASN A 410 -40.77 -13.15 7.78
CA ASN A 410 -41.93 -13.78 8.42
C ASN A 410 -42.60 -14.82 7.54
N LYS A 411 -42.53 -14.69 6.20
CA LYS A 411 -42.96 -15.72 5.25
C LYS A 411 -41.96 -16.90 5.16
N GLY A 412 -40.78 -16.81 5.74
CA GLY A 412 -39.70 -17.79 5.66
C GLY A 412 -39.03 -17.89 4.29
N VAL A 413 -39.15 -16.84 3.45
CA VAL A 413 -38.59 -16.79 2.09
C VAL A 413 -37.47 -15.83 1.92
N ALA A 414 -37.08 -15.13 2.99
CA ALA A 414 -35.98 -14.17 2.94
C ALA A 414 -35.12 -14.25 4.21
N ARG A 415 -33.85 -13.81 4.07
CA ARG A 415 -32.88 -13.70 5.16
C ARG A 415 -31.91 -12.58 4.89
N ARG A 416 -31.56 -11.81 5.93
CA ARG A 416 -30.51 -10.79 5.84
C ARG A 416 -29.17 -11.47 5.63
N LYS A 417 -28.37 -10.91 4.75
CA LYS A 417 -27.07 -11.50 4.40
C LYS A 417 -26.03 -10.40 4.13
N VAL A 418 -24.82 -10.71 4.52
CA VAL A 418 -23.65 -9.93 4.13
C VAL A 418 -22.87 -10.73 3.09
N ASN A 419 -22.60 -10.11 1.98
CA ASN A 419 -21.77 -10.66 0.92
C ASN A 419 -20.53 -9.82 0.72
N TYR A 420 -19.49 -10.43 0.15
CA TYR A 420 -18.22 -9.79 -0.18
C TYR A 420 -17.89 -10.03 -1.65
N HIS A 421 -17.26 -9.04 -2.31
CA HIS A 421 -16.63 -9.23 -3.61
C HIS A 421 -15.28 -9.94 -3.47
N PHE A 422 -14.73 -9.93 -2.26
CA PHE A 422 -13.47 -10.54 -1.88
C PHE A 422 -13.47 -12.04 -2.18
N ARG A 423 -12.48 -12.52 -2.96
CA ARG A 423 -12.37 -13.90 -3.42
C ARG A 423 -11.20 -14.59 -2.74
N GLU A 424 -11.16 -15.92 -2.83
CA GLU A 424 -10.02 -16.70 -2.39
C GLU A 424 -8.74 -16.21 -3.08
N TRP A 425 -7.64 -16.20 -2.35
CA TRP A 425 -6.33 -15.96 -2.90
C TRP A 425 -5.86 -17.22 -3.62
N ILE A 426 -5.77 -17.16 -4.96
CA ILE A 426 -5.19 -18.22 -5.79
C ILE A 426 -3.70 -18.29 -5.48
N PHE A 427 -3.27 -19.34 -4.80
CA PHE A 427 -1.96 -19.36 -4.13
C PHE A 427 -0.89 -20.14 -4.87
N ALA A 428 -1.20 -21.30 -5.44
CA ALA A 428 -0.20 -22.11 -6.14
C ALA A 428 0.24 -21.52 -7.49
N ARG A 429 1.51 -21.68 -7.82
CA ARG A 429 2.12 -21.28 -9.09
C ARG A 429 2.83 -22.45 -9.75
N GLN A 430 2.68 -22.57 -11.06
CA GLN A 430 3.36 -23.56 -11.89
C GLN A 430 4.75 -23.04 -12.28
N ARG A 431 5.56 -22.70 -11.27
CA ARG A 431 6.91 -22.13 -11.41
C ARG A 431 7.93 -22.92 -10.64
N TYR A 432 9.20 -22.73 -10.99
CA TYR A 432 10.32 -23.28 -10.26
C TYR A 432 10.78 -22.38 -9.12
N TRP A 433 11.01 -21.09 -9.39
CA TRP A 433 11.62 -20.17 -8.44
C TRP A 433 10.59 -19.56 -7.49
N GLY A 434 10.23 -20.32 -6.49
CA GLY A 434 9.29 -20.00 -5.42
C GLY A 434 9.39 -21.04 -4.32
N GLU A 435 8.76 -20.80 -3.17
CA GLU A 435 8.71 -21.78 -2.08
C GLU A 435 7.93 -23.04 -2.50
N PRO A 436 8.52 -24.22 -2.43
CA PRO A 436 7.75 -25.45 -2.65
C PRO A 436 6.65 -25.60 -1.61
N VAL A 437 5.47 -26.02 -2.04
CA VAL A 437 4.36 -26.36 -1.11
C VAL A 437 4.72 -27.69 -0.40
N PRO A 438 4.83 -27.70 0.95
CA PRO A 438 5.42 -28.85 1.66
C PRO A 438 4.40 -29.96 1.92
N CYS A 439 3.72 -30.42 0.88
CA CYS A 439 2.73 -31.51 1.00
C CYS A 439 2.95 -32.66 0.01
N VAL A 440 2.37 -33.77 0.34
CA VAL A 440 2.42 -35.05 -0.38
C VAL A 440 0.99 -35.57 -0.60
N TYR A 441 0.70 -36.01 -1.81
CA TYR A 441 -0.52 -36.72 -2.15
C TYR A 441 -0.29 -38.22 -1.99
N LYS A 442 -0.98 -38.84 -1.01
CA LYS A 442 -0.94 -40.26 -0.80
C LYS A 442 -1.70 -41.04 -1.90
N GLU A 443 -1.48 -42.32 -2.03
CA GLU A 443 -2.16 -43.17 -3.02
C GLU A 443 -3.69 -43.19 -2.84
N ASP A 444 -4.18 -43.01 -1.62
CA ASP A 444 -5.60 -42.91 -1.29
C ASP A 444 -6.24 -41.54 -1.56
N GLY A 445 -5.39 -40.56 -2.02
CA GLY A 445 -5.79 -39.18 -2.33
C GLY A 445 -5.79 -38.23 -1.12
N GLU A 446 -5.44 -38.70 0.07
CA GLU A 446 -5.25 -37.82 1.23
C GLU A 446 -4.02 -36.93 1.07
N ILE A 447 -4.11 -35.70 1.60
CA ILE A 447 -3.02 -34.73 1.65
C ILE A 447 -2.27 -34.91 2.97
N TYR A 448 -0.95 -35.11 2.87
CA TYR A 448 -0.06 -35.19 3.99
C TYR A 448 0.97 -34.07 3.95
N PHE A 449 0.98 -33.18 4.96
CA PHE A 449 2.03 -32.19 5.11
C PHE A 449 3.23 -32.82 5.80
N ILE A 450 4.44 -32.58 5.26
CA ILE A 450 5.66 -33.11 5.86
C ILE A 450 5.87 -32.58 7.29
N PRO A 451 6.51 -33.32 8.19
CA PRO A 451 6.79 -32.89 9.55
C PRO A 451 7.60 -31.60 9.61
N ASP A 452 7.45 -30.83 10.68
CA ASP A 452 8.15 -29.56 10.87
C ASP A 452 9.69 -29.75 10.88
N GLU A 453 10.14 -30.91 11.34
CA GLU A 453 11.57 -31.30 11.39
C GLU A 453 12.18 -31.54 10.00
N GLU A 454 11.36 -31.79 8.98
CA GLU A 454 11.78 -31.95 7.59
C GLU A 454 11.79 -30.63 6.82
N LEU A 455 11.30 -29.54 7.43
CA LEU A 455 11.37 -28.22 6.81
C LEU A 455 12.76 -27.59 6.97
N PRO A 456 13.27 -26.85 5.98
CA PRO A 456 12.60 -26.50 4.70
C PRO A 456 12.59 -27.65 3.69
N LEU A 457 11.49 -27.77 2.94
CA LEU A 457 11.49 -28.53 1.69
C LEU A 457 12.23 -27.70 0.63
N VAL A 458 13.41 -28.13 0.23
CA VAL A 458 14.31 -27.37 -0.65
C VAL A 458 14.01 -27.69 -2.12
N LEU A 459 14.18 -26.68 -3.00
CA LEU A 459 14.08 -26.86 -4.45
C LEU A 459 15.20 -27.78 -4.98
N PRO A 460 14.88 -28.76 -5.84
CA PRO A 460 15.89 -29.58 -6.49
C PRO A 460 16.55 -28.82 -7.65
N GLU A 461 17.78 -29.19 -8.01
CA GLU A 461 18.35 -28.75 -9.29
C GLU A 461 17.64 -29.44 -10.47
N LEU A 462 17.42 -28.71 -11.56
CA LEU A 462 16.79 -29.21 -12.79
C LEU A 462 17.72 -29.01 -13.99
N GLU A 463 17.64 -29.91 -14.95
CA GLU A 463 18.29 -29.72 -16.26
C GLU A 463 17.53 -28.69 -17.13
N ASP A 464 16.24 -28.57 -16.94
CA ASP A 464 15.37 -27.63 -17.68
C ASP A 464 14.38 -26.98 -16.70
N TYR A 465 14.46 -25.68 -16.57
CA TYR A 465 13.61 -24.87 -15.70
C TYR A 465 12.29 -24.43 -16.35
N LYS A 466 12.03 -24.85 -17.61
CA LYS A 466 10.80 -24.53 -18.31
C LYS A 466 9.72 -25.58 -18.05
N GLY A 467 8.53 -25.14 -17.71
CA GLY A 467 7.34 -26.00 -17.69
C GLY A 467 7.01 -26.53 -19.09
N LYS A 468 6.49 -27.75 -19.17
CA LYS A 468 6.10 -28.39 -20.44
C LYS A 468 4.61 -28.74 -20.43
N ASN A 469 3.90 -28.43 -21.52
CA ASN A 469 2.49 -28.79 -21.70
C ASN A 469 1.57 -28.31 -20.55
N GLY A 470 1.81 -27.10 -20.01
CA GLY A 470 1.03 -26.56 -18.90
C GLY A 470 1.30 -27.21 -17.53
N LYS A 471 2.35 -28.02 -17.42
CA LYS A 471 2.83 -28.61 -16.16
C LYS A 471 3.95 -27.77 -15.56
N ALA A 472 4.00 -27.75 -14.22
CA ALA A 472 5.06 -27.08 -13.48
C ALA A 472 6.44 -27.66 -13.77
N PRO A 473 7.51 -26.86 -13.74
CA PRO A 473 8.89 -27.37 -13.94
C PRO A 473 9.27 -28.50 -12.97
N LEU A 474 8.80 -28.46 -11.73
CA LEU A 474 9.06 -29.48 -10.70
C LEU A 474 8.47 -30.87 -11.06
N GLU A 475 7.53 -30.94 -12.00
CA GLU A 475 7.05 -32.22 -12.55
C GLU A 475 8.18 -33.03 -13.21
N ASN A 476 9.23 -32.36 -13.66
CA ASN A 476 10.39 -33.00 -14.27
C ASN A 476 11.37 -33.59 -13.24
N ALA A 477 11.20 -33.28 -11.94
CA ALA A 477 12.07 -33.75 -10.84
C ALA A 477 11.64 -35.14 -10.35
N GLU A 478 11.80 -36.19 -11.15
CA GLU A 478 11.24 -37.51 -10.91
C GLU A 478 11.60 -38.12 -9.54
N GLU A 479 12.86 -38.00 -9.08
CA GLU A 479 13.27 -38.52 -7.78
C GLU A 479 12.80 -37.60 -6.62
N TRP A 480 12.84 -36.28 -6.80
CA TRP A 480 12.38 -35.31 -5.80
C TRP A 480 10.87 -35.43 -5.55
N LYS A 481 10.06 -35.72 -6.57
CA LYS A 481 8.61 -35.87 -6.41
C LYS A 481 8.24 -37.04 -5.52
N LYS A 482 9.02 -38.09 -5.48
CA LYS A 482 8.72 -39.28 -4.70
C LYS A 482 8.95 -39.01 -3.23
N TYR A 483 7.99 -39.40 -2.43
CA TYR A 483 8.09 -39.35 -0.97
C TYR A 483 7.86 -40.74 -0.39
N ASP A 484 8.79 -41.23 0.40
CA ASP A 484 8.70 -42.50 1.13
C ASP A 484 9.43 -42.33 2.46
N ALA A 485 8.74 -41.75 3.44
CA ALA A 485 9.26 -41.51 4.78
C ALA A 485 8.12 -41.48 5.81
N ASN A 486 8.44 -41.68 7.07
CA ASN A 486 7.47 -41.61 8.19
C ASN A 486 6.26 -42.57 8.02
N GLY A 487 6.45 -43.66 7.29
CA GLY A 487 5.36 -44.60 6.97
C GLY A 487 4.36 -44.10 5.93
N VAL A 488 4.67 -42.99 5.25
CA VAL A 488 3.86 -42.37 4.20
C VAL A 488 4.55 -42.50 2.86
N LYS A 489 3.83 -42.98 1.85
CA LYS A 489 4.25 -43.02 0.46
C LYS A 489 3.32 -42.15 -0.39
N GLY A 490 3.93 -41.38 -1.30
CA GLY A 490 3.13 -40.54 -2.18
C GLY A 490 3.99 -39.67 -3.12
N ILE A 491 3.33 -38.73 -3.75
CA ILE A 491 3.93 -37.76 -4.68
C ILE A 491 3.86 -36.37 -4.08
N ARG A 492 5.01 -35.66 -4.03
CA ARG A 492 5.05 -34.26 -3.60
C ARG A 492 4.27 -33.36 -4.53
N GLU A 493 3.70 -32.30 -3.95
CA GLU A 493 3.18 -31.17 -4.72
C GLU A 493 4.30 -30.55 -5.58
N THR A 494 3.99 -30.21 -6.82
CA THR A 494 4.94 -29.68 -7.79
C THR A 494 4.74 -28.21 -8.10
N SER A 495 3.73 -27.58 -7.55
CA SER A 495 3.58 -26.12 -7.58
C SER A 495 4.37 -25.43 -6.46
N THR A 496 4.67 -24.18 -6.67
CA THR A 496 5.29 -23.30 -5.69
C THR A 496 4.33 -22.24 -5.20
N MET A 497 4.70 -21.55 -4.13
CA MET A 497 3.93 -20.41 -3.60
C MET A 497 4.17 -19.15 -4.46
N PRO A 498 3.28 -18.14 -4.40
CA PRO A 498 3.50 -16.87 -5.07
C PRO A 498 4.65 -16.11 -4.38
N GLY A 499 5.34 -15.22 -5.12
CA GLY A 499 6.40 -14.37 -4.54
C GLY A 499 5.94 -13.55 -3.33
N SER A 500 4.64 -13.21 -3.26
CA SER A 500 4.03 -12.50 -2.14
C SER A 500 3.86 -13.33 -0.85
N ALA A 501 4.12 -14.63 -0.87
CA ALA A 501 4.06 -15.46 0.34
C ALA A 501 5.11 -15.03 1.38
N GLY A 502 6.37 -14.93 0.98
CA GLY A 502 7.47 -14.49 1.84
C GLY A 502 7.30 -13.05 2.33
N SER A 503 6.85 -12.14 1.46
CA SER A 503 6.62 -10.74 1.81
C SER A 503 5.42 -10.52 2.76
N SER A 504 4.57 -11.53 2.94
CA SER A 504 3.41 -11.43 3.85
C SER A 504 3.76 -11.45 5.35
N TRP A 505 4.99 -11.83 5.70
CA TRP A 505 5.39 -11.94 7.11
C TRP A 505 6.83 -11.48 7.40
N TYR A 506 7.59 -11.03 6.42
CA TYR A 506 9.02 -10.71 6.49
C TYR A 506 9.39 -9.70 7.58
N TYR A 507 8.51 -8.74 7.87
CA TYR A 507 8.68 -7.75 8.93
C TYR A 507 8.82 -8.38 10.33
N MET A 508 8.27 -9.55 10.57
CA MET A 508 8.49 -10.32 11.80
C MET A 508 9.89 -10.95 11.81
N ARG A 509 10.32 -11.51 10.69
CA ARG A 509 11.62 -12.18 10.59
C ARG A 509 12.79 -11.23 10.76
N TYR A 510 12.69 -9.99 10.31
CA TYR A 510 13.71 -8.98 10.53
C TYR A 510 14.04 -8.77 12.02
N ILE A 511 13.09 -8.92 12.90
CA ILE A 511 13.29 -8.75 14.34
C ILE A 511 14.24 -9.80 14.88
N ASP A 512 14.12 -11.05 14.37
CA ASP A 512 14.89 -12.21 14.85
C ASP A 512 15.28 -13.14 13.69
N PRO A 513 16.16 -12.68 12.76
CA PRO A 513 16.37 -13.36 11.49
C PRO A 513 17.14 -14.69 11.57
N ASN A 514 17.85 -14.92 12.65
CA ASN A 514 18.72 -16.10 12.83
C ASN A 514 18.12 -17.15 13.78
N ASN A 515 16.83 -17.05 14.11
CA ASN A 515 16.16 -18.02 14.98
C ASN A 515 15.83 -19.29 14.19
N ASP A 516 16.35 -20.43 14.64
CA ASP A 516 16.12 -21.73 13.99
C ASP A 516 15.00 -22.54 14.66
N GLU A 517 14.53 -22.12 15.86
CA GLU A 517 13.53 -22.83 16.66
C GLU A 517 12.11 -22.34 16.39
N GLU A 518 11.95 -21.03 16.10
CA GLU A 518 10.69 -20.39 15.78
C GLU A 518 10.88 -19.30 14.71
N PHE A 519 9.77 -18.88 14.06
CA PHE A 519 9.85 -17.87 12.97
C PHE A 519 10.35 -16.51 13.47
N ALA A 520 10.09 -16.17 14.73
CA ALA A 520 10.66 -15.07 15.48
C ALA A 520 10.30 -15.23 16.96
N ASN A 521 11.18 -14.79 17.86
CA ASN A 521 10.97 -14.87 19.29
C ASN A 521 9.75 -14.04 19.73
N GLN A 522 8.86 -14.65 20.51
CA GLN A 522 7.57 -14.06 20.88
C GLN A 522 7.70 -12.85 21.80
N GLU A 523 8.72 -12.78 22.65
CA GLU A 523 8.98 -11.62 23.50
C GLU A 523 9.46 -10.42 22.68
N LEU A 524 10.33 -10.67 21.72
CA LEU A 524 10.77 -9.66 20.77
C LEU A 524 9.62 -9.13 19.90
N LEU A 525 8.75 -10.00 19.41
CA LEU A 525 7.56 -9.57 18.65
C LEU A 525 6.65 -8.66 19.47
N LYS A 526 6.42 -8.97 20.76
CA LYS A 526 5.61 -8.14 21.67
C LYS A 526 6.19 -6.74 21.86
N HIS A 527 7.51 -6.61 21.85
CA HIS A 527 8.15 -5.31 22.01
C HIS A 527 8.17 -4.51 20.70
N TRP A 528 8.51 -5.16 19.57
CA TRP A 528 8.81 -4.47 18.33
C TRP A 528 7.62 -4.20 17.43
N LEU A 529 6.56 -5.02 17.49
CA LEU A 529 5.35 -4.83 16.69
C LEU A 529 4.33 -3.91 17.39
N PRO A 530 3.51 -3.18 16.62
CA PRO A 530 3.50 -3.07 15.16
C PRO A 530 4.71 -2.30 14.62
N VAL A 531 4.98 -2.40 13.32
CA VAL A 531 5.89 -1.50 12.61
C VAL A 531 5.38 -0.07 12.75
N ASP A 532 6.22 0.86 13.18
CA ASP A 532 5.80 2.25 13.48
C ASP A 532 5.62 3.08 12.21
N LEU A 533 6.54 2.96 11.26
CA LEU A 533 6.50 3.63 9.96
C LEU A 533 6.81 2.63 8.84
N TYR A 534 5.91 2.55 7.87
CA TYR A 534 6.05 1.74 6.68
C TYR A 534 5.96 2.61 5.43
N VAL A 535 6.99 2.57 4.59
CA VAL A 535 7.05 3.39 3.37
C VAL A 535 7.14 2.50 2.13
N GLY A 536 6.29 2.77 1.15
CA GLY A 536 6.29 2.02 -0.10
C GLY A 536 5.21 2.46 -1.09
N GLY A 537 5.21 1.89 -2.29
CA GLY A 537 4.36 2.30 -3.40
C GLY A 537 2.86 2.00 -3.19
N PRO A 538 1.96 2.85 -3.75
CA PRO A 538 0.51 2.67 -3.64
C PRO A 538 -0.01 1.46 -4.43
N GLU A 539 0.75 0.93 -5.40
CA GLU A 539 0.40 -0.24 -6.21
C GLU A 539 0.22 -1.52 -5.40
N HIS A 540 0.73 -1.55 -4.17
CA HIS A 540 0.63 -2.69 -3.27
C HIS A 540 -0.66 -2.74 -2.43
N ALA A 541 -1.60 -1.81 -2.64
CA ALA A 541 -2.80 -1.67 -1.81
C ALA A 541 -3.66 -2.93 -1.73
N VAL A 542 -3.88 -3.62 -2.85
CA VAL A 542 -4.71 -4.84 -2.92
C VAL A 542 -3.91 -6.14 -2.99
N GLY A 543 -2.60 -6.05 -3.23
CA GLY A 543 -1.67 -7.18 -3.24
C GLY A 543 -0.97 -7.34 -1.88
N HIS A 544 0.33 -6.99 -1.84
CA HIS A 544 1.20 -7.17 -0.67
C HIS A 544 0.59 -6.69 0.66
N LEU A 545 0.05 -5.48 0.71
CA LEU A 545 -0.51 -4.92 1.95
C LEU A 545 -1.70 -5.72 2.47
N MET A 546 -2.56 -6.20 1.57
CA MET A 546 -3.69 -7.05 1.94
C MET A 546 -3.20 -8.41 2.45
N TYR A 547 -2.27 -9.04 1.77
CA TYR A 547 -1.74 -10.35 2.14
C TYR A 547 -0.98 -10.32 3.47
N ALA A 548 -0.18 -9.28 3.71
CA ALA A 548 0.50 -9.08 4.99
C ALA A 548 -0.50 -8.93 6.15
N ARG A 549 -1.60 -8.19 5.94
CA ARG A 549 -2.66 -8.05 6.94
C ARG A 549 -3.39 -9.37 7.22
N ILE A 550 -3.66 -10.17 6.19
CA ILE A 550 -4.31 -11.50 6.32
C ILE A 550 -3.42 -12.45 7.12
N TRP A 551 -2.15 -12.59 6.75
CA TRP A 551 -1.23 -13.48 7.42
C TRP A 551 -0.97 -13.04 8.87
N ASN A 552 -0.80 -11.74 9.10
CA ASN A 552 -0.66 -11.21 10.46
C ASN A 552 -1.92 -11.50 11.29
N ARG A 553 -3.12 -11.31 10.73
CA ARG A 553 -4.38 -11.56 11.43
C ARG A 553 -4.56 -13.03 11.78
N PHE A 554 -4.20 -13.91 10.87
CA PHE A 554 -4.17 -15.35 11.13
C PHE A 554 -3.22 -15.67 12.29
N LEU A 555 -1.99 -15.15 12.27
CA LEU A 555 -1.02 -15.37 13.35
C LEU A 555 -1.48 -14.74 14.67
N TYR A 556 -2.16 -13.60 14.64
CA TYR A 556 -2.76 -12.98 15.81
C TYR A 556 -3.85 -13.88 16.42
N ASP A 557 -4.75 -14.39 15.59
CA ASP A 557 -5.82 -15.29 16.06
C ASP A 557 -5.28 -16.59 16.67
N LYS A 558 -4.09 -17.03 16.25
CA LYS A 558 -3.36 -18.17 16.86
C LYS A 558 -2.54 -17.79 18.10
N GLY A 559 -2.47 -16.52 18.47
CA GLY A 559 -1.64 -16.02 19.57
C GLY A 559 -0.14 -15.98 19.25
N LEU A 560 0.23 -15.98 17.97
CA LEU A 560 1.61 -15.95 17.46
C LEU A 560 2.05 -14.56 16.98
N SER A 561 1.13 -13.64 16.77
CA SER A 561 1.39 -12.21 16.61
C SER A 561 0.76 -11.44 17.77
N PRO A 562 1.45 -10.44 18.34
CA PRO A 562 0.90 -9.65 19.45
C PRO A 562 -0.09 -8.57 19.00
N VAL A 563 -0.17 -8.29 17.70
CA VAL A 563 -0.92 -7.17 17.13
C VAL A 563 -1.90 -7.62 16.06
N LYS A 564 -3.04 -6.95 15.98
CA LYS A 564 -4.06 -7.21 14.94
C LYS A 564 -3.61 -6.71 13.56
N GLU A 565 -2.90 -5.59 13.52
CA GLU A 565 -2.43 -4.95 12.31
C GLU A 565 -0.89 -4.83 12.32
N PRO A 566 -0.22 -5.18 11.20
CA PRO A 566 1.25 -5.24 11.18
C PRO A 566 1.93 -3.87 11.12
N PHE A 567 1.30 -2.89 10.45
CA PHE A 567 1.86 -1.59 10.13
C PHE A 567 0.97 -0.48 10.66
N GLN A 568 1.48 0.33 11.61
CA GLN A 568 0.71 1.39 12.24
C GLN A 568 0.50 2.57 11.31
N LYS A 569 1.60 3.13 10.77
CA LYS A 569 1.57 4.25 9.83
C LYS A 569 2.12 3.83 8.47
N LEU A 570 1.35 4.08 7.42
CA LEU A 570 1.75 3.85 6.04
C LEU A 570 1.89 5.19 5.32
N VAL A 571 2.99 5.34 4.59
CA VAL A 571 3.22 6.49 3.72
C VAL A 571 3.60 6.00 2.32
N HIS A 572 2.94 6.55 1.31
CA HIS A 572 3.31 6.30 -0.07
C HIS A 572 4.24 7.40 -0.56
N GLN A 573 5.38 7.02 -1.14
CA GLN A 573 6.17 7.95 -1.92
C GLN A 573 5.56 8.11 -3.33
N GLY A 574 5.72 9.31 -3.91
CA GLY A 574 5.38 9.59 -5.30
C GLY A 574 6.34 8.88 -6.26
N MET A 575 6.06 8.96 -7.53
CA MET A 575 6.92 8.41 -8.56
C MET A 575 7.89 9.48 -9.05
N ILE A 576 9.18 9.14 -9.15
CA ILE A 576 10.14 9.98 -9.87
C ILE A 576 10.02 9.69 -11.36
N LEU A 577 9.61 10.71 -12.10
CA LEU A 577 9.40 10.65 -13.55
C LEU A 577 10.67 11.13 -14.29
N GLY A 578 10.80 10.78 -15.56
CA GLY A 578 11.82 11.36 -16.42
C GLY A 578 11.62 12.88 -16.58
N GLU A 579 12.62 13.60 -17.11
CA GLU A 579 12.50 15.04 -17.41
C GLU A 579 11.34 15.37 -18.36
N ASN A 580 10.91 14.40 -19.15
CA ASN A 580 9.74 14.47 -20.02
C ASN A 580 8.38 14.32 -19.30
N GLY A 581 8.37 14.14 -17.97
CA GLY A 581 7.16 13.94 -17.16
C GLY A 581 6.51 12.55 -17.29
N ILE A 582 7.20 11.58 -17.90
CA ILE A 582 6.70 10.22 -18.13
C ILE A 582 7.49 9.25 -17.23
N LYS A 583 6.85 8.16 -16.82
CA LYS A 583 7.51 7.09 -16.05
C LYS A 583 8.78 6.62 -16.77
N MET A 584 9.90 6.61 -16.06
CA MET A 584 11.17 6.10 -16.56
C MET A 584 11.04 4.63 -16.96
N GLY A 585 11.57 4.25 -18.10
CA GLY A 585 11.51 2.88 -18.59
C GLY A 585 12.07 2.68 -19.99
N LYS A 586 12.00 1.45 -20.47
CA LYS A 586 12.58 1.02 -21.76
C LYS A 586 12.07 1.77 -22.98
N ARG A 587 10.89 2.39 -22.89
CA ARG A 587 10.28 3.16 -24.00
C ARG A 587 11.03 4.46 -24.28
N PHE A 588 11.61 5.08 -23.27
CA PHE A 588 12.36 6.33 -23.37
C PHE A 588 13.65 6.21 -22.56
N PRO A 589 14.63 5.40 -23.01
CA PRO A 589 15.83 5.09 -22.25
C PRO A 589 16.71 6.30 -21.98
N GLU A 590 16.65 7.33 -22.83
CA GLU A 590 17.38 8.59 -22.70
C GLU A 590 16.96 9.43 -21.47
N PHE A 591 15.77 9.17 -20.91
CA PHE A 591 15.28 9.85 -19.70
C PHE A 591 15.41 9.00 -18.45
N VAL A 592 16.00 7.81 -18.54
CA VAL A 592 16.23 6.94 -17.37
C VAL A 592 17.46 7.44 -16.61
N VAL A 593 17.28 7.74 -15.32
CA VAL A 593 18.35 8.17 -14.42
C VAL A 593 18.86 6.98 -13.63
N ASN A 594 20.16 6.73 -13.72
CA ASN A 594 20.84 5.74 -12.87
C ASN A 594 21.36 6.43 -11.60
N PRO A 595 20.89 6.03 -10.40
CA PRO A 595 21.38 6.60 -9.14
C PRO A 595 22.90 6.56 -8.97
N SER A 596 23.55 5.48 -9.42
CA SER A 596 25.00 5.32 -9.31
C SER A 596 25.78 6.38 -10.10
N ASP A 597 25.27 6.84 -11.25
CA ASP A 597 25.93 7.89 -12.03
C ASP A 597 25.88 9.22 -11.28
N ILE A 598 24.73 9.54 -10.66
CA ILE A 598 24.57 10.74 -9.85
C ILE A 598 25.46 10.70 -8.61
N VAL A 599 25.55 9.55 -7.93
CA VAL A 599 26.44 9.35 -6.76
C VAL A 599 27.91 9.54 -7.17
N ASN A 600 28.34 9.00 -8.29
CA ASN A 600 29.70 9.14 -8.80
C ASN A 600 30.04 10.58 -9.14
N GLU A 601 29.14 11.33 -9.75
CA GLU A 601 29.37 12.69 -10.22
C GLU A 601 29.22 13.72 -9.09
N TYR A 602 28.18 13.62 -8.28
CA TYR A 602 27.76 14.63 -7.31
C TYR A 602 27.86 14.18 -5.84
N GLY A 603 27.88 12.88 -5.59
CA GLY A 603 27.87 12.29 -4.24
C GLY A 603 26.49 11.80 -3.79
N ALA A 604 26.50 10.85 -2.86
CA ALA A 604 25.30 10.25 -2.28
C ALA A 604 24.45 11.29 -1.51
N ASP A 605 25.10 12.13 -0.70
CA ASP A 605 24.39 13.18 0.06
C ASP A 605 23.69 14.17 -0.85
N THR A 606 24.25 14.45 -2.03
CA THR A 606 23.63 15.33 -3.03
C THR A 606 22.36 14.71 -3.60
N LEU A 607 22.39 13.42 -3.95
CA LEU A 607 21.22 12.69 -4.45
C LEU A 607 20.10 12.66 -3.40
N ARG A 608 20.44 12.29 -2.16
CA ARG A 608 19.50 12.24 -1.04
C ARG A 608 18.84 13.60 -0.80
N LEU A 609 19.63 14.66 -0.75
CA LEU A 609 19.15 16.05 -0.55
C LEU A 609 18.24 16.48 -1.70
N TYR A 610 18.65 16.20 -2.94
CA TYR A 610 17.88 16.56 -4.12
C TYR A 610 16.50 15.87 -4.14
N GLU A 611 16.44 14.55 -3.93
CA GLU A 611 15.18 13.81 -3.95
C GLU A 611 14.22 14.25 -2.83
N MET A 612 14.74 14.60 -1.66
CA MET A 612 13.92 15.11 -0.57
C MET A 612 13.48 16.57 -0.79
N PHE A 613 14.19 17.35 -1.61
CA PHE A 613 13.88 18.74 -1.89
C PHE A 613 12.99 18.97 -3.10
N MET A 614 12.87 18.01 -4.02
CA MET A 614 12.10 18.13 -5.27
C MET A 614 10.63 18.55 -5.05
N GLY A 615 10.04 18.20 -3.90
CA GLY A 615 8.64 18.46 -3.57
C GLY A 615 8.14 17.54 -2.45
N PRO A 616 6.85 17.58 -2.13
CA PRO A 616 6.27 16.68 -1.14
C PRO A 616 6.51 15.22 -1.48
N LEU A 617 6.80 14.39 -0.47
CA LEU A 617 7.15 12.97 -0.65
C LEU A 617 6.11 12.19 -1.44
N GLU A 618 4.83 12.45 -1.20
CA GLU A 618 3.70 11.71 -1.76
C GLU A 618 3.37 12.07 -3.22
N VAL A 619 3.96 13.15 -3.75
CA VAL A 619 3.64 13.68 -5.08
C VAL A 619 4.64 13.17 -6.10
N SER A 620 4.14 12.65 -7.22
CA SER A 620 4.99 12.29 -8.36
C SER A 620 5.64 13.53 -8.98
N LYS A 621 6.94 13.46 -9.28
CA LYS A 621 7.79 14.61 -9.65
C LYS A 621 8.67 14.30 -10.85
N PRO A 622 8.81 15.21 -11.83
CA PRO A 622 9.76 15.03 -12.90
C PRO A 622 11.19 15.27 -12.39
N TRP A 623 12.13 14.46 -12.86
CA TRP A 623 13.55 14.68 -12.64
C TRP A 623 14.00 16.01 -13.24
N ASN A 624 14.92 16.70 -12.56
CA ASN A 624 15.51 17.95 -13.02
C ASN A 624 17.02 17.98 -12.68
N SER A 625 17.86 17.80 -13.68
CA SER A 625 19.32 17.76 -13.50
C SER A 625 19.89 19.07 -12.94
N ASN A 626 19.28 20.23 -13.21
CA ASN A 626 19.68 21.51 -12.62
C ASN A 626 19.44 21.56 -11.11
N GLY A 627 18.40 20.86 -10.64
CA GLY A 627 18.11 20.73 -9.22
C GLY A 627 19.19 19.96 -8.46
N VAL A 628 19.77 18.92 -9.07
CA VAL A 628 20.92 18.17 -8.51
C VAL A 628 22.12 19.10 -8.31
N VAL A 629 22.44 19.93 -9.31
CA VAL A 629 23.50 20.93 -9.21
C VAL A 629 23.22 21.95 -8.09
N GLY A 630 21.96 22.36 -7.92
CA GLY A 630 21.52 23.25 -6.84
C GLY A 630 21.74 22.63 -5.47
N ALA A 631 21.37 21.35 -5.29
CA ALA A 631 21.61 20.59 -4.06
C ALA A 631 23.12 20.51 -3.73
N ARG A 632 23.95 20.22 -4.72
CA ARG A 632 25.40 20.18 -4.55
C ARG A 632 25.96 21.55 -4.12
N LYS A 633 25.48 22.62 -4.70
CA LYS A 633 25.91 24.01 -4.32
C LYS A 633 25.55 24.30 -2.85
N PHE A 634 24.39 23.89 -2.39
CA PHE A 634 24.00 24.06 -0.98
C PHE A 634 24.93 23.29 -0.05
N ILE A 635 25.21 22.01 -0.31
CA ILE A 635 26.17 21.23 0.49
C ILE A 635 27.55 21.90 0.51
N THR A 636 28.03 22.38 -0.63
CA THR A 636 29.31 23.09 -0.72
C THR A 636 29.32 24.38 0.12
N ARG A 637 28.22 25.14 0.12
CA ARG A 637 28.10 26.34 0.99
C ARG A 637 28.15 25.98 2.47
N VAL A 638 27.41 24.92 2.88
CA VAL A 638 27.45 24.44 4.27
C VAL A 638 28.87 24.00 4.64
N TRP A 639 29.52 23.20 3.80
CA TRP A 639 30.89 22.77 4.00
C TRP A 639 31.83 23.96 4.20
N ASN A 640 31.85 24.90 3.24
CA ASN A 640 32.80 26.07 3.26
C ASN A 640 32.64 26.93 4.52
N PHE A 641 31.42 27.09 5.02
CA PHE A 641 31.17 27.90 6.19
C PHE A 641 31.56 27.16 7.48
N PHE A 642 31.01 25.97 7.70
CA PHE A 642 31.08 25.25 8.98
C PHE A 642 32.39 24.48 9.21
N THR A 643 33.23 24.31 8.18
CA THR A 643 34.58 23.75 8.32
C THR A 643 35.66 24.82 8.50
N ASN A 644 35.34 26.09 8.40
CA ASN A 644 36.27 27.20 8.67
C ASN A 644 36.17 27.58 10.15
N PRO A 645 37.22 27.35 10.98
CA PRO A 645 37.17 27.67 12.40
C PRO A 645 36.96 29.16 12.70
N GLU A 646 37.35 30.05 11.79
CA GLU A 646 37.15 31.50 11.96
C GLU A 646 35.69 31.93 11.94
N ASN A 647 34.84 31.12 11.36
CA ASN A 647 33.40 31.38 11.28
C ASN A 647 32.61 30.87 12.51
N ILE A 648 33.23 30.08 13.39
CA ILE A 648 32.58 29.44 14.54
C ILE A 648 33.00 30.19 15.82
N THR A 649 32.04 30.59 16.62
CA THR A 649 32.27 31.36 17.87
C THR A 649 31.80 30.54 19.08
N GLU A 650 32.51 30.63 20.19
CA GLU A 650 32.07 30.06 21.48
C GLU A 650 30.98 30.94 22.14
N GLU A 651 30.99 32.24 21.89
CA GLU A 651 30.02 33.18 22.42
C GLU A 651 28.84 33.34 21.48
N ASN A 652 27.64 33.45 22.06
CA ASN A 652 26.39 33.71 21.34
C ASN A 652 25.98 35.19 21.58
N ASP A 653 26.05 35.99 20.56
CA ASP A 653 25.65 37.40 20.57
C ASP A 653 24.16 37.66 20.37
N GLY A 654 23.39 36.59 20.18
CA GLY A 654 21.95 36.65 19.96
C GLY A 654 21.51 36.95 18.53
N ALA A 655 22.41 37.25 17.59
CA ALA A 655 22.05 37.63 16.23
C ALA A 655 21.31 36.54 15.45
N LEU A 656 21.60 35.27 15.74
CA LEU A 656 20.96 34.09 15.08
C LEU A 656 19.92 33.40 15.95
N GLU A 657 19.67 33.86 17.19
CA GLU A 657 18.87 33.17 18.19
C GLU A 657 17.47 32.83 17.66
N LYS A 658 16.73 33.80 17.18
CA LYS A 658 15.37 33.64 16.67
C LYS A 658 15.33 32.63 15.51
N VAL A 659 16.12 32.86 14.48
CA VAL A 659 16.08 32.00 13.26
C VAL A 659 16.54 30.58 13.59
N TYR A 660 17.48 30.41 14.54
CA TYR A 660 17.88 29.06 14.98
C TYR A 660 16.75 28.30 15.66
N HIS A 661 16.11 28.91 16.68
CA HIS A 661 14.99 28.25 17.38
C HIS A 661 13.79 28.01 16.48
N GLN A 662 13.48 28.92 15.55
CA GLN A 662 12.48 28.69 14.49
C GLN A 662 12.86 27.51 13.59
N THR A 663 14.15 27.37 13.26
CA THR A 663 14.63 26.29 12.39
C THR A 663 14.53 24.94 13.10
N VAL A 664 14.96 24.83 14.35
CA VAL A 664 14.83 23.58 15.12
C VAL A 664 13.36 23.19 15.26
N LYS A 665 12.48 24.13 15.62
CA LYS A 665 11.04 23.88 15.74
C LYS A 665 10.44 23.35 14.44
N LYS A 666 10.70 24.06 13.33
CA LYS A 666 10.12 23.71 12.03
C LYS A 666 10.66 22.41 11.49
N VAL A 667 11.98 22.19 11.53
CA VAL A 667 12.59 20.94 11.03
C VAL A 667 12.11 19.74 11.84
N THR A 668 11.98 19.87 13.17
CA THR A 668 11.45 18.80 14.01
C THR A 668 10.02 18.42 13.60
N SER A 669 9.14 19.41 13.48
CA SER A 669 7.76 19.20 13.07
C SER A 669 7.65 18.64 11.64
N ASP A 670 8.42 19.19 10.71
CA ASP A 670 8.39 18.79 9.31
C ASP A 670 8.89 17.34 9.13
N TYR A 671 9.98 16.95 9.84
CA TYR A 671 10.47 15.56 9.78
C TYR A 671 9.42 14.57 10.33
N GLU A 672 8.80 14.88 11.46
CA GLU A 672 7.74 14.03 12.03
C GLU A 672 6.55 13.84 11.09
N GLN A 673 6.28 14.83 10.23
CA GLN A 673 5.24 14.80 9.21
C GLN A 673 5.73 14.38 7.82
N LEU A 674 7.00 13.99 7.68
CA LEU A 674 7.68 13.64 6.41
C LEU A 674 7.64 14.79 5.38
N GLY A 675 7.61 16.04 5.87
CA GLY A 675 7.66 17.27 5.07
C GLY A 675 9.11 17.73 4.80
N PHE A 676 9.93 16.87 4.22
CA PHE A 676 11.36 17.08 4.09
C PHE A 676 11.75 18.29 3.22
N ASN A 677 10.99 18.57 2.17
CA ASN A 677 11.23 19.70 1.27
C ASN A 677 11.11 21.05 2.01
N THR A 678 10.16 21.20 2.91
CA THR A 678 9.97 22.41 3.71
C THR A 678 11.00 22.51 4.83
N ALA A 679 11.40 21.39 5.43
CA ALA A 679 12.50 21.33 6.39
C ALA A 679 13.82 21.77 5.76
N ILE A 680 14.14 21.29 4.56
CA ILE A 680 15.34 21.70 3.81
C ILE A 680 15.30 23.19 3.50
N SER A 681 14.16 23.71 3.05
CA SER A 681 13.98 25.14 2.79
C SER A 681 14.27 25.98 4.05
N GLN A 682 13.80 25.53 5.22
CA GLN A 682 14.06 26.20 6.48
C GLN A 682 15.55 26.18 6.87
N MET A 683 16.24 25.04 6.65
CA MET A 683 17.68 24.97 6.88
C MET A 683 18.46 25.90 5.92
N MET A 684 18.02 26.03 4.68
CA MET A 684 18.58 26.99 3.72
C MET A 684 18.40 28.43 4.18
N ILE A 685 17.25 28.78 4.76
CA ILE A 685 17.00 30.11 5.37
C ILE A 685 18.00 30.35 6.49
N PHE A 686 18.20 29.43 7.40
CA PHE A 686 19.17 29.55 8.48
C PHE A 686 20.59 29.76 7.95
N VAL A 687 21.02 28.96 6.98
CA VAL A 687 22.36 29.10 6.36
C VAL A 687 22.53 30.48 5.68
N ASN A 688 21.49 31.02 5.06
CA ASN A 688 21.51 32.34 4.47
C ASN A 688 21.70 33.42 5.54
N GLU A 689 21.03 33.34 6.70
CA GLU A 689 21.22 34.29 7.80
C GLU A 689 22.64 34.18 8.42
N VAL A 690 23.13 32.92 8.58
CA VAL A 690 24.51 32.68 9.02
C VAL A 690 25.53 33.39 8.10
N TYR A 691 25.34 33.30 6.78
CA TYR A 691 26.24 34.02 5.83
C TYR A 691 26.14 35.55 5.91
N LYS A 692 24.96 36.09 6.24
CA LYS A 692 24.79 37.54 6.44
C LYS A 692 25.49 38.03 7.70
N VAL A 693 25.40 37.26 8.79
CA VAL A 693 26.08 37.57 10.07
C VAL A 693 27.59 37.37 9.95
N GLY A 694 28.03 36.36 9.21
CA GLY A 694 29.46 36.04 8.99
C GLY A 694 30.07 35.10 10.02
N THR A 695 29.42 34.91 11.16
CA THR A 695 29.82 33.96 12.21
C THR A 695 28.61 33.19 12.72
N CYS A 696 28.87 32.05 13.35
CA CYS A 696 27.83 31.20 13.93
C CYS A 696 28.29 30.66 15.30
N PRO A 697 27.47 30.80 16.35
CA PRO A 697 27.74 30.14 17.62
C PRO A 697 27.87 28.62 17.43
N LYS A 698 28.86 28.00 18.10
CA LYS A 698 29.15 26.57 17.97
C LYS A 698 27.91 25.71 18.28
N GLU A 699 27.15 26.05 19.31
CA GLU A 699 25.89 25.34 19.64
C GLU A 699 24.89 25.34 18.48
N TYR A 700 24.75 26.46 17.77
CA TYR A 700 23.85 26.58 16.64
C TYR A 700 24.36 25.86 15.38
N ALA A 701 25.69 25.91 15.18
CA ALA A 701 26.33 25.11 14.14
C ALA A 701 26.10 23.60 14.37
N GLU A 702 26.36 23.14 15.59
CA GLU A 702 26.14 21.75 15.99
C GLU A 702 24.66 21.33 15.81
N GLY A 703 23.72 22.17 16.23
CA GLY A 703 22.28 21.90 16.06
C GLY A 703 21.86 21.78 14.58
N LEU A 704 22.35 22.68 13.71
CA LEU A 704 22.09 22.58 12.27
C LEU A 704 22.66 21.27 11.69
N ILE A 705 23.90 20.94 12.04
CA ILE A 705 24.57 19.76 11.48
C ILE A 705 23.90 18.46 11.95
N LYS A 706 23.38 18.39 13.17
CA LYS A 706 22.56 17.27 13.65
C LYS A 706 21.32 17.08 12.78
N MET A 707 20.56 18.15 12.51
CA MET A 707 19.37 18.09 11.65
C MET A 707 19.72 17.72 10.20
N LEU A 708 20.74 18.35 9.63
CA LEU A 708 21.17 18.10 8.24
C LEU A 708 21.75 16.70 8.06
N SER A 709 22.43 16.15 9.07
CA SER A 709 23.02 14.81 9.02
C SER A 709 22.00 13.69 8.78
N CYS A 710 20.73 13.91 9.09
CA CYS A 710 19.68 12.94 8.77
C CYS A 710 19.48 12.81 7.26
N ILE A 711 19.67 13.89 6.50
CA ILE A 711 19.56 13.91 5.03
C ILE A 711 20.93 13.65 4.39
N CYS A 712 21.96 14.36 4.85
CA CYS A 712 23.33 14.33 4.34
C CYS A 712 24.28 13.73 5.39
N PRO A 713 24.22 12.38 5.62
CA PRO A 713 24.93 11.79 6.76
C PRO A 713 26.45 11.85 6.66
N HIS A 714 27.00 11.71 5.46
CA HIS A 714 28.45 11.73 5.28
C HIS A 714 29.04 13.12 5.55
N VAL A 715 28.44 14.16 4.99
CA VAL A 715 28.81 15.57 5.24
C VAL A 715 28.59 15.91 6.70
N GLY A 716 27.48 15.46 7.29
CA GLY A 716 27.17 15.69 8.69
C GLY A 716 28.24 15.15 9.64
N GLU A 717 28.64 13.90 9.47
CA GLU A 717 29.71 13.28 10.26
C GLU A 717 31.05 14.02 10.11
N GLU A 718 31.42 14.37 8.86
CA GLU A 718 32.70 15.03 8.62
C GLU A 718 32.76 16.43 9.22
N ILE A 719 31.68 17.22 9.07
CA ILE A 719 31.62 18.55 9.70
C ILE A 719 31.59 18.41 11.22
N TRP A 720 30.86 17.42 11.77
CA TRP A 720 30.84 17.13 13.20
C TRP A 720 32.25 16.91 13.77
N THR A 721 33.07 16.12 13.10
CA THR A 721 34.47 15.91 13.43
C THR A 721 35.27 17.21 13.38
N LYS A 722 35.06 18.05 12.35
CA LYS A 722 35.76 19.33 12.19
C LYS A 722 35.32 20.38 13.22
N LEU A 723 34.14 20.24 13.82
CA LEU A 723 33.71 21.04 14.99
C LEU A 723 34.34 20.57 16.32
N GLY A 724 35.20 19.54 16.28
CA GLY A 724 36.00 19.09 17.41
C GLY A 724 35.46 17.90 18.18
N HIS A 725 34.60 17.09 17.55
CA HIS A 725 34.06 15.88 18.14
C HIS A 725 34.75 14.64 17.60
N ASP A 726 35.03 13.67 18.45
CA ASP A 726 35.70 12.41 18.10
C ASP A 726 34.69 11.25 17.96
N ASN A 727 33.45 11.43 18.41
CA ASN A 727 32.38 10.44 18.33
C ASN A 727 31.50 10.65 17.10
N THR A 728 30.74 9.59 16.70
CA THR A 728 29.74 9.70 15.64
C THR A 728 28.58 10.61 16.05
N ILE A 729 28.07 11.39 15.07
CA ILE A 729 26.90 12.24 15.26
C ILE A 729 25.60 11.42 15.40
N ALA A 730 25.60 10.15 14.98
CA ALA A 730 24.40 9.30 14.88
C ALA A 730 23.67 9.09 16.23
N TYR A 731 24.38 9.16 17.35
CA TYR A 731 23.85 8.97 18.70
C TYR A 731 23.80 10.23 19.55
N GLU A 732 24.00 11.39 18.92
CA GLU A 732 23.87 12.66 19.60
C GLU A 732 22.41 12.99 19.91
N ASN A 733 22.19 13.84 20.92
CA ASN A 733 20.85 14.28 21.25
C ASN A 733 20.31 15.25 20.19
N TRP A 734 19.04 15.06 19.83
CA TRP A 734 18.32 15.97 18.93
C TRP A 734 18.30 17.39 19.49
N PRO A 735 18.55 18.44 18.67
CA PRO A 735 18.59 19.81 19.15
C PRO A 735 17.23 20.23 19.71
N GLN A 736 17.29 21.02 20.79
CA GLN A 736 16.09 21.54 21.46
C GLN A 736 15.89 23.01 21.08
N TYR A 737 14.64 23.45 21.10
CA TYR A 737 14.30 24.86 20.89
C TYR A 737 13.54 25.43 22.08
N ASP A 738 13.68 26.75 22.26
CA ASP A 738 12.91 27.52 23.25
C ASP A 738 11.78 28.23 22.49
N GLU A 739 10.54 27.94 22.84
CA GLU A 739 9.35 28.52 22.22
C GLU A 739 9.36 30.06 22.32
N ALA A 740 9.77 30.60 23.46
CA ALA A 740 9.84 32.03 23.69
C ALA A 740 10.81 32.77 22.75
N LYS A 741 11.82 32.05 22.25
CA LYS A 741 12.85 32.60 21.34
C LYS A 741 12.45 32.46 19.86
N THR A 742 11.33 31.83 19.53
CA THR A 742 10.86 31.68 18.16
C THR A 742 10.10 32.89 17.65
N VAL A 743 9.67 33.78 18.54
CA VAL A 743 8.88 34.97 18.24
C VAL A 743 9.72 36.25 18.39
N GLU A 744 9.37 37.30 17.69
CA GLU A 744 10.00 38.61 17.92
C GLU A 744 9.62 39.13 19.29
N SER A 745 10.62 39.54 20.08
CA SER A 745 10.42 40.23 21.35
C SER A 745 9.87 41.64 21.12
N THR A 746 10.08 42.20 19.93
CA THR A 746 9.63 43.52 19.54
C THR A 746 8.82 43.50 18.25
N VAL A 747 7.88 44.42 18.14
CA VAL A 747 7.06 44.62 16.91
C VAL A 747 7.20 46.06 16.46
N GLU A 748 7.23 46.30 15.16
CA GLU A 748 7.23 47.61 14.58
C GLU A 748 5.79 48.12 14.48
N ILE A 749 5.48 49.22 15.11
CA ILE A 749 4.17 49.86 15.03
C ILE A 749 4.25 51.20 14.32
N ALA A 750 3.24 51.51 13.50
CA ALA A 750 3.11 52.78 12.84
C ALA A 750 2.53 53.83 13.79
N VAL A 751 3.21 54.96 13.95
CA VAL A 751 2.77 56.10 14.71
C VAL A 751 2.09 57.13 13.78
N GLN A 752 0.86 57.45 14.03
CA GLN A 752 0.09 58.36 13.19
C GLN A 752 -0.31 59.63 13.92
N ILE A 753 -0.28 60.77 13.23
CA ILE A 753 -0.87 62.04 13.66
C ILE A 753 -1.95 62.40 12.66
N ASN A 754 -3.17 62.54 13.13
CA ASN A 754 -4.36 62.87 12.32
C ASN A 754 -4.51 61.91 11.08
N GLY A 755 -4.32 60.58 11.31
CA GLY A 755 -4.51 59.54 10.31
C GLY A 755 -3.36 59.41 9.27
N LYS A 756 -2.27 60.18 9.45
CA LYS A 756 -1.08 60.04 8.58
C LYS A 756 0.09 59.49 9.39
N THR A 757 0.72 58.44 8.87
CA THR A 757 1.91 57.86 9.46
C THR A 757 3.02 58.88 9.46
N ARG A 758 3.65 59.11 10.63
CA ARG A 758 4.69 60.05 10.89
C ARG A 758 6.02 59.42 11.31
N ALA A 759 5.96 58.25 11.94
CA ALA A 759 7.10 57.44 12.31
C ALA A 759 6.69 55.97 12.40
N THR A 760 7.65 55.08 12.50
CA THR A 760 7.51 53.71 12.99
C THR A 760 8.38 53.55 14.22
N VAL A 761 7.95 52.81 15.20
CA VAL A 761 8.68 52.59 16.43
C VAL A 761 8.66 51.09 16.79
N MET A 762 9.82 50.61 17.24
CA MET A 762 9.93 49.23 17.76
C MET A 762 9.46 49.22 19.23
N ILE A 763 8.46 48.45 19.57
CA ILE A 763 8.00 48.25 20.95
C ILE A 763 8.08 46.77 21.32
N ASP A 764 8.17 46.47 22.60
CA ASP A 764 8.08 45.11 23.08
C ASP A 764 6.70 44.56 22.72
N ARG A 765 6.66 43.32 22.23
CA ARG A 765 5.40 42.68 21.77
C ARG A 765 4.34 42.64 22.86
N ASP A 766 4.78 42.45 24.11
CA ASP A 766 3.92 42.38 25.30
C ASP A 766 3.79 43.72 26.02
N ALA A 767 4.24 44.83 25.36
CA ALA A 767 4.12 46.17 25.93
C ALA A 767 2.65 46.50 26.15
N ASP A 768 2.35 47.00 27.36
CA ASP A 768 1.03 47.52 27.65
C ASP A 768 0.73 48.79 26.83
N LYS A 769 -0.53 49.15 26.77
CA LYS A 769 -1.00 50.30 26.00
C LYS A 769 -0.26 51.60 26.39
N ASP A 770 -0.02 51.77 27.70
CA ASP A 770 0.55 53.04 28.19
C ASP A 770 2.06 53.12 27.81
N SER A 771 2.79 52.02 27.90
CA SER A 771 4.20 51.91 27.48
C SER A 771 4.33 52.13 25.98
N ALA A 772 3.46 51.52 25.15
CA ALA A 772 3.44 51.70 23.71
C ALA A 772 3.16 53.16 23.29
N ILE A 773 2.20 53.81 23.93
CA ILE A 773 1.90 55.23 23.69
C ILE A 773 3.02 56.15 24.15
N ALA A 774 3.67 55.88 25.31
CA ALA A 774 4.80 56.63 25.76
C ALA A 774 5.97 56.62 24.76
N LYS A 775 6.33 55.45 24.31
CA LYS A 775 7.41 55.26 23.31
C LYS A 775 7.09 55.88 21.95
N ALA A 776 5.84 55.77 21.51
CA ALA A 776 5.35 56.42 20.29
C ALA A 776 5.46 57.97 20.39
N LYS A 777 5.11 58.55 21.54
CA LYS A 777 5.23 59.99 21.77
C LYS A 777 6.69 60.46 21.76
N GLU A 778 7.56 59.71 22.37
CA GLU A 778 9.01 59.99 22.35
C GLU A 778 9.54 60.07 20.94
N GLU A 779 9.20 59.12 20.10
CA GLU A 779 9.64 59.02 18.69
C GLU A 779 9.13 60.15 17.80
N ILE A 780 7.98 60.70 18.08
CA ILE A 780 7.39 61.80 17.30
C ILE A 780 7.39 63.15 18.04
N ALA A 781 8.17 63.29 19.12
CA ALA A 781 8.18 64.49 19.94
C ALA A 781 8.43 65.77 19.15
N ASP A 782 9.32 65.74 18.18
CA ASP A 782 9.67 66.83 17.26
C ASP A 782 8.55 67.21 16.28
N LYS A 783 7.61 66.25 16.04
CA LYS A 783 6.49 66.40 15.11
C LYS A 783 5.17 66.75 15.77
N LEU A 784 5.12 66.74 17.12
CA LEU A 784 3.98 67.13 17.92
C LEU A 784 3.95 68.64 18.11
N THR A 785 3.33 69.37 17.20
CA THR A 785 3.28 70.83 17.20
C THR A 785 2.02 71.45 17.86
N GLY A 786 1.16 70.64 18.46
CA GLY A 786 -0.13 71.08 19.05
C GLY A 786 -0.55 70.18 20.22
N ASN A 787 -1.69 70.49 20.83
CA ASN A 787 -2.25 69.74 21.95
C ASN A 787 -2.83 68.38 21.47
N ILE A 788 -2.53 67.30 22.19
CA ILE A 788 -3.10 66.00 21.95
C ILE A 788 -4.55 65.99 22.43
N VAL A 789 -5.49 65.84 21.52
CA VAL A 789 -6.94 65.82 21.85
C VAL A 789 -7.42 64.42 22.22
N LYS A 790 -6.85 63.39 21.55
CA LYS A 790 -7.19 61.99 21.78
C LYS A 790 -6.06 61.08 21.38
N GLU A 791 -5.84 60.02 22.17
CA GLU A 791 -4.87 58.96 21.89
C GLU A 791 -5.65 57.69 21.56
N ILE A 792 -5.30 57.02 20.47
CA ILE A 792 -5.93 55.80 20.02
C ILE A 792 -4.82 54.74 19.89
N TYR A 793 -4.98 53.64 20.62
CA TYR A 793 -4.15 52.44 20.47
C TYR A 793 -5.00 51.36 19.83
N VAL A 794 -4.46 50.77 18.78
CA VAL A 794 -5.01 49.59 18.09
C VAL A 794 -4.07 48.44 18.38
N PRO A 795 -4.47 47.41 19.16
CA PRO A 795 -3.64 46.28 19.53
C PRO A 795 -3.18 45.48 18.33
#